data_b25345f03ca6c555cbb7f5d9ef496089
#
_entry.id   b25345f03ca6c555cbb7f5d9ef496089
#
_cell.length_a   1.000
_cell.length_b   1.000
_cell.length_c   1.000
_cell.angle_alpha   90.00
_cell.angle_beta   90.00
_cell.angle_gamma   90.00
#
_symmetry.space_group_name_H-M   'P 1'
#
loop_
_entity.id
_entity.type
_entity.pdbx_description
1 polymer ?
#
loop_
_entity_poly.entity_id
_entity_poly.type
_entity_poly.pdbx_seq_one_letter_code
_entity_poly.pdbx_strand_id
1 'polypeptide(L)'
;MARFSDHELGMGRKITRRDFLDGVAVTTVAAAAATALPGAAHAHAPGHGQGRPPVPYPPTGTGLRGQQPGAYEVAHAVRDGDFAPGHIVDTHESYDLVVVGGGLSGLAAAYLYRKHAGPRARVLVLDALDDFGGHARRNEFHVGRTMLLSNGGTVNIDTPSTWSREARDLLTEDLGVDLKALEATVKDDAYARYSLRGGTLFNSERWGEDRLVIREPGESWASYVTRLPLSEESRAALVRLYASAGDHYPGLTDAQKKEILARTPYETYLREKIGLDDDALEIVRRGTNGLWGVDVDRVAAADAWATGQPGFDGLGLAHTPWPGAGATPLMHLAATEEDGNFYFPEGNASLARLLVSRLVPHAFDVRGPDWREIVTAKADYSRLDHPGNRVRIRLSSTAFQVRNDGPHGAVVDYSRDGRSHRVRAKGVVMACWNSVTSYVVPELPADQAAAMRYGVKVPLVYARVALRDWQPFARARVSRVSTPSMFFSGFGLPTVTEIGDFSMPHRPELPTVVSLSATPNSPGLVCREQHKAGRRTLIRMAFEDFEREIRDSMARSLGAYGFDPGRGITAITVNRWAHGYAYEYNSLDDPALFLPEPQRPYVKARRPVGRIAIANSDAEAFGYTHAAFDAAHRAVAHLL
;
A
#
# COMPACT_ATOMS: atom_id res chain seq x y z
N MET A 1 -25.52 13.23 12.18
CA MET A 1 -25.11 14.54 11.65
C MET A 1 -23.65 14.75 11.98
N ALA A 2 -22.84 15.28 11.07
CA ALA A 2 -21.43 15.57 11.38
C ALA A 2 -21.34 16.51 12.58
N ARG A 3 -20.53 16.16 13.59
CA ARG A 3 -20.39 16.93 14.84
C ARG A 3 -19.74 18.29 14.60
N PHE A 4 -18.82 18.36 13.65
CA PHE A 4 -18.09 19.59 13.30
C PHE A 4 -18.54 20.10 11.93
N SER A 5 -18.70 21.40 11.80
CA SER A 5 -18.89 22.07 10.52
C SER A 5 -17.58 22.10 9.71
N ASP A 6 -17.67 22.30 8.40
CA ASP A 6 -16.50 22.46 7.54
C ASP A 6 -15.57 23.60 7.99
N HIS A 7 -16.16 24.65 8.56
CA HIS A 7 -15.40 25.78 9.11
C HIS A 7 -14.59 25.36 10.35
N GLU A 8 -15.19 24.61 11.28
CA GLU A 8 -14.51 24.09 12.49
C GLU A 8 -13.42 23.10 12.14
N LEU A 9 -13.61 22.29 11.09
CA LEU A 9 -12.61 21.38 10.57
C LEU A 9 -11.52 22.11 9.73
N GLY A 10 -11.67 23.40 9.46
CA GLY A 10 -10.74 24.16 8.63
C GLY A 10 -10.76 23.78 7.15
N MET A 11 -11.84 23.16 6.64
CA MET A 11 -11.98 22.73 5.25
C MET A 11 -11.95 23.89 4.25
N GLY A 12 -12.37 25.08 4.64
CA GLY A 12 -12.32 26.29 3.81
C GLY A 12 -10.94 26.92 3.66
N ARG A 13 -9.95 26.51 4.45
CA ARG A 13 -8.56 26.91 4.27
C ARG A 13 -7.93 26.06 3.18
N LYS A 14 -7.74 26.64 2.01
CA LYS A 14 -6.87 26.00 1.00
C LYS A 14 -5.52 25.79 1.67
N ILE A 15 -5.10 24.54 1.78
CA ILE A 15 -3.72 24.15 2.09
C ILE A 15 -2.91 24.72 0.91
N THR A 16 -2.40 25.96 1.05
CA THR A 16 -1.87 26.72 -0.07
C THR A 16 -0.46 26.25 -0.38
N ARG A 17 -0.15 26.12 -1.69
CA ARG A 17 1.21 25.94 -2.21
C ARG A 17 2.23 27.00 -1.69
N ARG A 18 1.80 28.06 -1.03
CA ARG A 18 2.66 29.12 -0.50
C ARG A 18 3.49 28.71 0.71
N ASP A 19 2.93 27.90 1.61
CA ASP A 19 3.69 27.34 2.74
C ASP A 19 4.75 26.32 2.27
N PHE A 20 4.62 25.89 1.01
CA PHE A 20 5.49 24.93 0.34
C PHE A 20 6.68 25.59 -0.38
N LEU A 21 6.57 26.86 -0.81
CA LEU A 21 7.55 27.52 -1.69
C LEU A 21 8.59 28.37 -0.96
N ASP A 22 8.42 28.68 0.32
CA ASP A 22 9.41 29.45 1.10
C ASP A 22 10.68 28.64 1.44
N GLY A 23 10.72 27.36 1.08
CA GLY A 23 11.90 26.48 1.23
C GLY A 23 12.73 26.25 -0.05
N VAL A 24 12.28 26.70 -1.22
CA VAL A 24 12.97 26.50 -2.50
C VAL A 24 13.19 27.84 -3.23
N ALA A 25 14.02 28.68 -2.65
CA ALA A 25 14.60 29.82 -3.36
C ALA A 25 16.00 29.45 -3.82
N VAL A 26 16.16 28.90 -5.03
CA VAL A 26 17.33 29.14 -5.90
C VAL A 26 16.92 28.90 -7.36
N THR A 27 16.96 30.02 -8.11
CA THR A 27 17.14 30.22 -9.55
C THR A 27 16.22 29.50 -10.54
N THR A 28 15.32 30.24 -11.18
CA THR A 28 15.51 30.80 -12.53
C THR A 28 14.41 31.79 -12.90
N VAL A 29 14.83 32.79 -13.66
CA VAL A 29 14.16 33.99 -14.11
C VAL A 29 13.16 33.75 -15.24
N ALA A 30 12.06 34.57 -15.23
CA ALA A 30 11.21 35.04 -16.34
C ALA A 30 10.22 34.02 -16.97
N ALA A 31 8.95 34.33 -17.08
CA ALA A 31 8.25 35.41 -17.72
C ALA A 31 6.73 35.39 -17.53
N ALA A 32 6.18 36.57 -17.34
CA ALA A 32 4.94 37.13 -17.85
C ALA A 32 3.55 36.60 -17.51
N ALA A 33 2.86 37.47 -16.82
CA ALA A 33 1.46 37.71 -16.59
C ALA A 33 0.45 37.36 -17.70
N ALA A 34 -0.72 36.84 -17.27
CA ALA A 34 -2.01 37.17 -17.90
C ALA A 34 -3.16 37.01 -16.90
N THR A 35 -3.98 37.98 -16.88
CA THR A 35 -5.05 38.46 -16.04
C THR A 35 -6.26 37.51 -15.89
N ALA A 36 -6.92 37.69 -14.74
CA ALA A 36 -8.18 37.07 -14.32
C ALA A 36 -9.42 37.56 -15.09
N LEU A 37 -10.50 36.76 -15.07
CA LEU A 37 -11.88 37.16 -14.74
C LEU A 37 -12.75 35.92 -14.47
N PRO A 38 -13.85 36.05 -13.67
CA PRO A 38 -14.57 34.94 -13.09
C PRO A 38 -15.89 34.61 -13.80
N GLY A 39 -16.39 33.40 -13.63
CA GLY A 39 -17.78 33.13 -13.96
C GLY A 39 -18.19 31.69 -14.22
N ALA A 40 -19.18 31.26 -13.45
CA ALA A 40 -20.20 30.27 -13.74
C ALA A 40 -19.88 28.77 -13.57
N ALA A 41 -20.56 28.20 -12.59
CA ALA A 41 -20.81 26.78 -12.42
C ALA A 41 -21.56 26.20 -13.63
N HIS A 42 -21.04 25.11 -14.20
CA HIS A 42 -21.82 24.24 -15.08
C HIS A 42 -21.51 22.78 -14.77
N ALA A 43 -22.59 22.01 -14.65
CA ALA A 43 -22.60 20.58 -14.48
C ALA A 43 -21.78 19.89 -15.59
N HIS A 44 -20.91 18.95 -15.21
CA HIS A 44 -20.06 18.23 -16.15
C HIS A 44 -20.72 16.96 -16.65
N ALA A 45 -20.92 16.93 -17.97
CA ALA A 45 -20.94 15.71 -18.75
C ALA A 45 -19.51 15.12 -18.84
N PRO A 46 -19.32 13.79 -19.04
CA PRO A 46 -17.98 13.19 -19.08
C PRO A 46 -17.27 13.60 -20.38
N GLY A 47 -16.44 14.64 -20.29
CA GLY A 47 -15.55 15.08 -21.36
C GLY A 47 -14.17 14.44 -21.19
N HIS A 48 -13.61 13.95 -22.27
CA HIS A 48 -12.28 13.38 -22.39
C HIS A 48 -11.21 14.25 -21.71
N GLY A 49 -10.41 13.62 -20.82
CA GLY A 49 -9.51 14.21 -19.88
C GLY A 49 -8.61 15.33 -20.40
N GLN A 50 -8.78 16.49 -19.85
CA GLN A 50 -7.68 17.44 -19.75
C GLN A 50 -6.81 17.02 -18.56
N GLY A 51 -5.64 16.46 -18.87
CA GLY A 51 -4.69 16.01 -17.86
C GLY A 51 -4.33 17.15 -16.90
N ARG A 52 -4.36 16.86 -15.61
CA ARG A 52 -3.82 17.75 -14.58
C ARG A 52 -2.36 18.06 -14.95
N PRO A 53 -1.91 19.32 -14.86
CA PRO A 53 -0.52 19.64 -15.14
C PRO A 53 0.41 18.74 -14.30
N PRO A 54 1.46 18.16 -14.90
CA PRO A 54 2.35 17.24 -14.21
C PRO A 54 2.92 17.91 -12.96
N VAL A 55 2.94 17.18 -11.84
CA VAL A 55 3.60 17.62 -10.62
C VAL A 55 5.09 17.66 -10.92
N PRO A 56 5.80 18.79 -10.77
CA PRO A 56 7.20 18.91 -11.15
C PRO A 56 8.13 17.91 -10.48
N TYR A 57 7.81 17.48 -9.25
CA TYR A 57 8.48 16.44 -8.49
C TYR A 57 7.41 15.59 -7.79
N PRO A 58 7.02 14.45 -8.36
CA PRO A 58 5.89 13.65 -7.90
C PRO A 58 5.87 13.30 -6.41
N PRO A 59 7.00 12.99 -5.72
CA PRO A 59 7.01 12.70 -4.29
C PRO A 59 6.47 13.83 -3.40
N THR A 60 6.53 15.08 -3.85
CA THR A 60 5.99 16.23 -3.11
C THR A 60 4.53 16.55 -3.43
N GLY A 61 3.89 15.76 -4.27
CA GLY A 61 2.50 15.95 -4.65
C GLY A 61 1.55 15.69 -3.48
N THR A 62 0.68 16.68 -3.19
CA THR A 62 -0.38 16.60 -2.19
C THR A 62 -1.74 16.32 -2.82
N GLY A 63 -2.76 16.09 -2.02
CA GLY A 63 -4.09 15.73 -2.47
C GLY A 63 -4.20 14.26 -2.84
N LEU A 64 -5.02 13.92 -3.83
CA LEU A 64 -5.25 12.53 -4.24
C LEU A 64 -4.08 12.04 -5.10
N ARG A 65 -3.46 10.93 -4.70
CA ARG A 65 -2.31 10.28 -5.33
C ARG A 65 -2.56 8.78 -5.53
N GLY A 66 -1.61 8.08 -6.15
CA GLY A 66 -1.78 6.68 -6.51
C GLY A 66 -2.74 6.54 -7.69
N GLN A 67 -3.88 5.92 -7.51
CA GLN A 67 -4.94 5.86 -8.53
C GLN A 67 -5.70 7.19 -8.59
N GLN A 68 -5.01 8.22 -8.99
CA GLN A 68 -5.54 9.55 -9.24
C GLN A 68 -6.18 9.63 -10.63
N PRO A 69 -7.06 10.62 -10.90
CA PRO A 69 -7.55 10.87 -12.24
C PRO A 69 -6.41 11.02 -13.26
N GLY A 70 -6.55 10.37 -14.42
CA GLY A 70 -5.54 10.28 -15.47
C GLY A 70 -4.68 9.01 -15.43
N ALA A 71 -4.70 8.24 -14.34
CA ALA A 71 -3.84 7.08 -14.15
C ALA A 71 -4.52 5.72 -14.45
N TYR A 72 -5.86 5.68 -14.55
CA TYR A 72 -6.60 4.41 -14.67
C TYR A 72 -7.67 4.40 -15.76
N GLU A 73 -8.05 5.54 -16.30
CA GLU A 73 -9.19 5.67 -17.24
C GLU A 73 -8.97 4.87 -18.51
N VAL A 74 -7.75 4.90 -19.08
CA VAL A 74 -7.41 4.12 -20.28
C VAL A 74 -7.58 2.62 -20.01
N ALA A 75 -7.05 2.13 -18.88
CA ALA A 75 -7.15 0.72 -18.52
C ALA A 75 -8.62 0.29 -18.26
N HIS A 76 -9.43 1.16 -17.67
CA HIS A 76 -10.86 0.91 -17.49
C HIS A 76 -11.60 0.90 -18.82
N ALA A 77 -11.34 1.87 -19.71
CA ALA A 77 -11.96 1.90 -21.03
C ALA A 77 -11.60 0.67 -21.86
N VAL A 78 -10.34 0.19 -21.79
CA VAL A 78 -9.92 -1.07 -22.44
C VAL A 78 -10.70 -2.27 -21.87
N ARG A 79 -10.84 -2.36 -20.55
CA ARG A 79 -11.62 -3.42 -19.88
C ARG A 79 -13.07 -3.42 -20.34
N ASP A 80 -13.67 -2.24 -20.46
CA ASP A 80 -15.10 -2.06 -20.75
C ASP A 80 -15.40 -2.15 -22.27
N GLY A 81 -14.35 -2.21 -23.11
CA GLY A 81 -14.49 -2.25 -24.57
C GLY A 81 -14.77 -0.88 -25.21
N ASP A 82 -14.65 0.19 -24.44
CA ASP A 82 -14.97 1.57 -24.85
C ASP A 82 -13.72 2.35 -25.33
N PHE A 83 -12.52 1.73 -25.26
CA PHE A 83 -11.30 2.40 -25.65
C PHE A 83 -11.12 2.41 -27.17
N ALA A 84 -11.12 3.62 -27.75
CA ALA A 84 -10.80 3.84 -29.16
C ALA A 84 -9.38 4.43 -29.28
N PRO A 85 -8.38 3.66 -29.72
CA PRO A 85 -6.98 4.12 -29.75
C PRO A 85 -6.70 5.24 -30.76
N GLY A 86 -7.61 5.49 -31.73
CA GLY A 86 -7.36 6.42 -32.81
C GLY A 86 -6.19 5.99 -33.71
N HIS A 87 -5.47 6.96 -34.27
CA HIS A 87 -4.25 6.69 -35.05
C HIS A 87 -3.09 6.31 -34.13
N ILE A 88 -2.52 5.12 -34.33
CA ILE A 88 -1.35 4.64 -33.58
C ILE A 88 -0.08 5.08 -34.28
N VAL A 89 0.69 5.95 -33.63
CA VAL A 89 1.98 6.44 -34.14
C VAL A 89 3.05 5.38 -33.91
N ASP A 90 3.64 4.84 -34.95
CA ASP A 90 4.84 4.00 -34.84
C ASP A 90 6.02 4.90 -34.48
N THR A 91 6.58 4.67 -33.28
CA THR A 91 7.75 5.44 -32.81
C THR A 91 9.06 5.01 -33.48
N HIS A 92 9.06 3.89 -34.20
CA HIS A 92 10.26 3.22 -34.74
C HIS A 92 11.29 2.86 -33.64
N GLU A 93 10.90 2.90 -32.38
CA GLU A 93 11.74 2.46 -31.24
C GLU A 93 11.67 0.93 -31.12
N SER A 94 12.84 0.30 -30.98
CA SER A 94 12.97 -1.13 -30.73
C SER A 94 13.83 -1.38 -29.49
N TYR A 95 13.40 -2.34 -28.68
CA TYR A 95 14.04 -2.69 -27.41
C TYR A 95 14.32 -4.19 -27.34
N ASP A 96 15.30 -4.59 -26.52
CA ASP A 96 15.49 -5.99 -26.18
C ASP A 96 14.38 -6.46 -25.21
N LEU A 97 13.94 -5.56 -24.32
CA LEU A 97 12.84 -5.80 -23.40
C LEU A 97 11.94 -4.57 -23.27
N VAL A 98 10.62 -4.77 -23.30
CA VAL A 98 9.64 -3.79 -22.80
C VAL A 98 9.01 -4.35 -21.53
N VAL A 99 8.95 -3.54 -20.48
CA VAL A 99 8.29 -3.85 -19.21
C VAL A 99 7.06 -2.98 -19.06
N VAL A 100 5.91 -3.59 -18.86
CA VAL A 100 4.63 -2.90 -18.64
C VAL A 100 4.32 -2.91 -17.13
N GLY A 101 4.56 -1.79 -16.49
CA GLY A 101 4.46 -1.56 -15.03
C GLY A 101 5.82 -1.25 -14.42
N GLY A 102 5.96 -0.04 -13.86
CA GLY A 102 7.18 0.47 -13.20
C GLY A 102 7.18 0.29 -11.68
N GLY A 103 6.41 -0.69 -11.16
CA GLY A 103 6.47 -1.11 -9.76
C GLY A 103 7.73 -1.91 -9.44
N LEU A 104 7.89 -2.37 -8.18
CA LEU A 104 9.07 -3.14 -7.75
C LEU A 104 9.35 -4.34 -8.66
N SER A 105 8.30 -5.08 -9.05
CA SER A 105 8.45 -6.24 -9.94
C SER A 105 8.99 -5.84 -11.32
N GLY A 106 8.45 -4.77 -11.92
CA GLY A 106 8.89 -4.32 -13.24
C GLY A 106 10.30 -3.72 -13.23
N LEU A 107 10.63 -2.93 -12.21
CA LEU A 107 11.98 -2.38 -12.04
C LEU A 107 13.01 -3.48 -11.78
N ALA A 108 12.67 -4.49 -10.96
CA ALA A 108 13.50 -5.67 -10.74
C ALA A 108 13.68 -6.48 -12.03
N ALA A 109 12.60 -6.69 -12.81
CA ALA A 109 12.69 -7.38 -14.10
C ALA A 109 13.61 -6.65 -15.09
N ALA A 110 13.51 -5.33 -15.17
CA ALA A 110 14.40 -4.52 -16.01
C ALA A 110 15.86 -4.64 -15.57
N TYR A 111 16.11 -4.61 -14.26
CA TYR A 111 17.44 -4.76 -13.68
C TYR A 111 18.03 -6.15 -13.94
N LEU A 112 17.30 -7.21 -13.60
CA LEU A 112 17.70 -8.60 -13.78
C LEU A 112 17.96 -8.94 -15.25
N TYR A 113 17.09 -8.49 -16.15
CA TYR A 113 17.29 -8.68 -17.58
C TYR A 113 18.61 -8.07 -18.04
N ARG A 114 18.92 -6.83 -17.66
CA ARG A 114 20.22 -6.21 -17.99
C ARG A 114 21.41 -6.89 -17.36
N LYS A 115 21.26 -7.37 -16.12
CA LYS A 115 22.32 -8.12 -15.42
C LYS A 115 22.73 -9.36 -16.23
N HIS A 116 21.77 -10.05 -16.84
CA HIS A 116 22.01 -11.28 -17.62
C HIS A 116 22.27 -11.04 -19.11
N ALA A 117 21.49 -10.19 -19.76
CA ALA A 117 21.65 -9.89 -21.19
C ALA A 117 22.82 -8.93 -21.50
N GLY A 118 23.37 -8.32 -20.46
CA GLY A 118 24.54 -7.44 -20.54
C GLY A 118 24.23 -5.95 -20.67
N PRO A 119 25.24 -5.08 -20.47
CA PRO A 119 25.07 -3.63 -20.33
C PRO A 119 24.60 -2.93 -21.60
N ARG A 120 24.67 -3.58 -22.76
CA ARG A 120 24.21 -3.04 -24.05
C ARG A 120 22.72 -3.24 -24.28
N ALA A 121 22.07 -4.10 -23.51
CA ALA A 121 20.63 -4.35 -23.63
C ALA A 121 19.81 -3.06 -23.46
N ARG A 122 18.88 -2.86 -24.40
CA ARG A 122 17.96 -1.73 -24.39
C ARG A 122 16.64 -2.13 -23.75
N VAL A 123 16.23 -1.41 -22.71
CA VAL A 123 15.00 -1.68 -21.96
C VAL A 123 14.13 -0.44 -21.91
N LEU A 124 12.82 -0.62 -22.13
CA LEU A 124 11.81 0.40 -21.88
C LEU A 124 10.87 -0.08 -20.77
N VAL A 125 10.70 0.72 -19.74
CA VAL A 125 9.67 0.54 -18.72
C VAL A 125 8.55 1.54 -18.98
N LEU A 126 7.30 1.08 -19.10
CA LEU A 126 6.10 1.90 -19.22
C LEU A 126 5.34 1.86 -17.89
N ASP A 127 4.93 3.01 -17.37
CA ASP A 127 4.04 3.07 -16.21
C ASP A 127 2.90 4.07 -16.43
N ALA A 128 1.69 3.68 -16.02
CA ALA A 128 0.50 4.53 -16.10
C ALA A 128 0.52 5.70 -15.11
N LEU A 129 1.29 5.56 -14.02
CA LEU A 129 1.45 6.59 -13.00
C LEU A 129 2.45 7.67 -13.43
N ASP A 130 2.40 8.79 -12.76
CA ASP A 130 3.33 9.92 -12.90
C ASP A 130 4.63 9.75 -12.10
N ASP A 131 4.78 8.61 -11.42
CA ASP A 131 5.92 8.25 -10.59
C ASP A 131 6.23 6.76 -10.74
N PHE A 132 7.48 6.37 -10.54
CA PHE A 132 7.91 4.98 -10.50
C PHE A 132 7.71 4.36 -9.11
N GLY A 133 7.86 3.03 -9.03
CA GLY A 133 7.73 2.26 -7.78
C GLY A 133 6.34 1.64 -7.57
N GLY A 134 5.31 2.04 -8.32
CA GLY A 134 3.96 1.52 -8.16
C GLY A 134 3.41 1.79 -6.75
N HIS A 135 3.12 0.72 -5.98
CA HIS A 135 2.71 0.84 -4.57
C HIS A 135 3.87 1.21 -3.62
N ALA A 136 5.11 1.02 -4.00
CA ALA A 136 6.29 1.48 -3.28
C ALA A 136 6.54 2.97 -3.58
N ARG A 137 5.66 3.83 -3.07
CA ARG A 137 5.60 5.26 -3.35
C ARG A 137 6.13 6.08 -2.19
N ARG A 138 6.91 7.13 -2.51
CA ARG A 138 7.41 8.11 -1.57
C ARG A 138 6.43 9.26 -1.42
N ASN A 139 6.16 9.69 -0.19
CA ASN A 139 5.58 10.98 0.12
C ASN A 139 6.63 11.85 0.84
N GLU A 140 6.85 13.04 0.32
CA GLU A 140 7.83 13.99 0.81
C GLU A 140 7.15 15.32 1.13
N PHE A 141 7.30 15.79 2.36
CA PHE A 141 6.75 17.06 2.81
C PHE A 141 7.88 17.96 3.30
N HIS A 142 7.70 19.27 3.11
CA HIS A 142 8.58 20.29 3.66
C HIS A 142 7.77 21.24 4.52
N VAL A 143 8.05 21.29 5.82
CA VAL A 143 7.44 22.21 6.77
C VAL A 143 8.53 23.14 7.27
N GLY A 144 8.55 24.37 6.77
CA GLY A 144 9.70 25.25 6.89
C GLY A 144 10.94 24.63 6.24
N ARG A 145 12.00 24.45 7.03
CA ARG A 145 13.25 23.79 6.57
C ARG A 145 13.30 22.30 6.85
N THR A 146 12.27 21.75 7.44
CA THR A 146 12.24 20.33 7.85
C THR A 146 11.66 19.48 6.74
N MET A 147 12.45 18.52 6.24
CA MET A 147 11.98 17.47 5.34
C MET A 147 11.38 16.33 6.16
N LEU A 148 10.16 15.93 5.80
CA LEU A 148 9.47 14.78 6.36
C LEU A 148 9.26 13.75 5.26
N LEU A 149 9.56 12.50 5.55
CA LEU A 149 9.38 11.37 4.65
C LEU A 149 8.32 10.42 5.19
N SER A 150 7.53 9.86 4.28
CA SER A 150 6.59 8.80 4.62
C SER A 150 6.29 7.93 3.40
N ASN A 151 5.87 6.71 3.64
CA ASN A 151 5.47 5.78 2.60
C ASN A 151 4.07 6.11 2.07
N GLY A 152 3.86 5.87 0.78
CA GLY A 152 2.54 5.99 0.15
C GLY A 152 1.87 4.64 -0.12
N GLY A 153 2.45 3.55 0.34
CA GLY A 153 1.93 2.20 0.11
C GLY A 153 2.77 1.16 0.86
N THR A 154 3.56 0.37 0.15
CA THR A 154 4.40 -0.69 0.72
C THR A 154 5.36 -0.18 1.78
N VAL A 155 5.35 -0.78 2.96
CA VAL A 155 6.02 -0.24 4.15
C VAL A 155 7.29 -1.01 4.48
N ASN A 156 7.18 -2.27 4.93
CA ASN A 156 8.27 -3.03 5.54
C ASN A 156 8.95 -3.98 4.54
N ILE A 157 10.18 -4.35 4.88
CA ILE A 157 10.84 -5.55 4.37
C ILE A 157 10.54 -6.65 5.38
N ASP A 158 9.47 -7.42 5.14
CA ASP A 158 8.98 -8.40 6.09
C ASP A 158 9.84 -9.67 6.01
N THR A 159 10.35 -10.14 7.15
CA THR A 159 11.06 -11.41 7.38
C THR A 159 11.98 -11.87 6.25
N PRO A 160 13.04 -11.11 5.93
CA PRO A 160 13.92 -11.41 4.82
C PRO A 160 14.67 -12.75 4.95
N SER A 161 14.74 -13.37 6.14
CA SER A 161 15.28 -14.71 6.32
C SER A 161 14.49 -15.79 5.59
N THR A 162 13.18 -15.57 5.37
CA THR A 162 12.27 -16.52 4.70
C THR A 162 12.23 -16.33 3.18
N TRP A 163 12.88 -15.30 2.66
CA TRP A 163 12.86 -15.00 1.22
C TRP A 163 13.61 -16.08 0.42
N SER A 164 13.23 -16.22 -0.84
CA SER A 164 14.04 -16.98 -1.78
C SER A 164 15.47 -16.44 -1.83
N ARG A 165 16.41 -17.28 -2.25
CA ARG A 165 17.78 -16.86 -2.44
C ARG A 165 17.85 -15.69 -3.44
N GLU A 166 17.13 -15.80 -4.54
CA GLU A 166 17.11 -14.83 -5.63
C GLU A 166 16.60 -13.46 -5.17
N ALA A 167 15.50 -13.43 -4.41
CA ALA A 167 14.96 -12.18 -3.86
C ALA A 167 15.90 -11.56 -2.81
N ARG A 168 16.51 -12.37 -1.97
CA ARG A 168 17.47 -11.92 -0.96
C ARG A 168 18.76 -11.40 -1.59
N ASP A 169 19.33 -12.13 -2.56
CA ASP A 169 20.54 -11.71 -3.28
C ASP A 169 20.30 -10.38 -4.02
N LEU A 170 19.11 -10.19 -4.62
CA LEU A 170 18.76 -8.88 -5.21
C LEU A 170 18.78 -7.77 -4.16
N LEU A 171 18.24 -7.99 -2.97
CA LEU A 171 18.20 -7.00 -1.89
C LEU A 171 19.61 -6.71 -1.34
N THR A 172 20.36 -7.76 -0.97
CA THR A 172 21.61 -7.60 -0.20
C THR A 172 22.83 -7.45 -1.07
N GLU A 173 22.93 -8.19 -2.19
CA GLU A 173 24.11 -8.16 -3.06
C GLU A 173 23.96 -7.10 -4.17
N ASP A 174 22.84 -7.09 -4.87
CA ASP A 174 22.67 -6.21 -6.03
C ASP A 174 22.33 -4.76 -5.62
N LEU A 175 21.43 -4.59 -4.65
CA LEU A 175 21.09 -3.27 -4.12
C LEU A 175 21.99 -2.84 -2.97
N GLY A 176 22.70 -3.78 -2.36
CA GLY A 176 23.69 -3.53 -1.32
C GLY A 176 23.09 -3.18 0.05
N VAL A 177 21.83 -3.56 0.31
CA VAL A 177 21.17 -3.25 1.58
C VAL A 177 21.69 -4.15 2.69
N ASP A 178 22.37 -3.57 3.65
CA ASP A 178 22.76 -4.24 4.88
C ASP A 178 21.58 -4.23 5.87
N LEU A 179 20.95 -5.38 6.05
CA LEU A 179 19.75 -5.53 6.88
C LEU A 179 20.02 -5.18 8.34
N LYS A 180 21.16 -5.60 8.90
CA LYS A 180 21.52 -5.28 10.28
C LYS A 180 21.74 -3.77 10.47
N ALA A 181 22.38 -3.13 9.50
CA ALA A 181 22.57 -1.68 9.53
C ALA A 181 21.25 -0.93 9.30
N LEU A 182 20.32 -1.48 8.51
CA LEU A 182 18.99 -0.90 8.31
C LEU A 182 18.17 -0.98 9.60
N GLU A 183 18.14 -2.12 10.26
CA GLU A 183 17.47 -2.30 11.55
C GLU A 183 17.97 -1.29 12.59
N ALA A 184 19.27 -1.09 12.68
CA ALA A 184 19.88 -0.14 13.62
C ALA A 184 19.49 1.34 13.35
N THR A 185 18.91 1.66 12.19
CA THR A 185 18.41 3.02 11.89
C THR A 185 17.11 3.35 12.62
N VAL A 186 16.36 2.34 13.06
CA VAL A 186 15.09 2.51 13.77
C VAL A 186 15.39 2.88 15.24
N LYS A 187 14.68 3.89 15.76
CA LYS A 187 14.83 4.41 17.12
C LYS A 187 13.56 4.14 17.91
N ASP A 188 13.40 2.90 18.39
CA ASP A 188 12.20 2.45 19.08
C ASP A 188 11.94 3.21 20.40
N ASP A 189 13.00 3.72 21.03
CA ASP A 189 12.93 4.47 22.28
C ASP A 189 12.76 6.00 22.11
N ALA A 190 12.71 6.50 20.86
CA ALA A 190 12.66 7.94 20.59
C ALA A 190 11.53 8.69 21.32
N TYR A 191 10.41 8.01 21.54
CA TYR A 191 9.25 8.57 22.26
C TYR A 191 9.18 8.17 23.74
N ALA A 192 10.11 7.39 24.27
CA ALA A 192 10.06 6.82 25.61
C ALA A 192 9.87 7.89 26.71
N ARG A 193 10.60 9.01 26.62
CA ARG A 193 10.52 10.13 27.57
C ARG A 193 9.16 10.81 27.64
N TYR A 194 8.29 10.66 26.62
CA TYR A 194 6.97 11.28 26.59
C TYR A 194 5.89 10.36 27.12
N SER A 195 6.23 9.13 27.49
CA SER A 195 5.31 8.13 28.02
C SER A 195 4.07 7.93 27.17
N LEU A 196 4.22 7.93 25.84
CA LEU A 196 3.12 7.79 24.89
C LEU A 196 2.53 6.38 24.91
N ARG A 197 1.23 6.27 24.65
CA ARG A 197 0.42 5.04 24.72
C ARG A 197 -0.44 4.89 23.47
N GLY A 198 -1.06 3.72 23.34
CA GLY A 198 -2.21 3.53 22.47
C GLY A 198 -3.49 4.05 23.11
N GLY A 199 -4.33 4.71 22.30
CA GLY A 199 -5.68 5.12 22.71
C GLY A 199 -6.73 4.53 21.77
N THR A 200 -7.97 4.46 22.24
CA THR A 200 -9.14 4.12 21.42
C THR A 200 -10.16 5.24 21.52
N LEU A 201 -10.56 5.78 20.38
CA LEU A 201 -11.65 6.74 20.30
C LEU A 201 -12.97 6.00 20.16
N PHE A 202 -13.85 6.18 21.10
CA PHE A 202 -15.26 5.86 21.02
C PHE A 202 -15.98 7.09 20.51
N ASN A 203 -16.69 6.99 19.39
CA ASN A 203 -17.40 8.11 18.79
C ASN A 203 -18.87 8.14 19.19
N SER A 204 -19.44 9.35 19.21
CA SER A 204 -20.80 9.58 19.71
C SER A 204 -21.89 8.89 18.86
N GLU A 205 -21.66 8.69 17.59
CA GLU A 205 -22.63 8.04 16.68
C GLU A 205 -22.87 6.57 17.05
N ARG A 206 -21.85 5.89 17.58
CA ARG A 206 -21.97 4.47 17.96
C ARG A 206 -22.16 4.28 19.46
N TRP A 207 -21.45 5.05 20.30
CA TRP A 207 -21.40 4.85 21.74
C TRP A 207 -21.97 6.02 22.57
N GLY A 208 -22.65 6.97 21.91
CA GLY A 208 -23.35 8.08 22.57
C GLY A 208 -22.48 9.27 22.98
N GLU A 209 -21.17 9.09 23.10
CA GLU A 209 -20.21 10.15 23.42
C GLU A 209 -18.88 9.99 22.65
N ASP A 210 -18.19 11.12 22.39
CA ASP A 210 -16.80 11.07 21.96
C ASP A 210 -15.88 10.95 23.16
N ARG A 211 -15.18 9.82 23.26
CA ARG A 211 -14.32 9.52 24.41
C ARG A 211 -13.04 8.83 23.98
N LEU A 212 -11.90 9.50 24.18
CA LEU A 212 -10.59 8.88 24.01
C LEU A 212 -10.23 8.14 25.31
N VAL A 213 -10.10 6.82 25.24
CA VAL A 213 -9.70 5.98 26.36
C VAL A 213 -8.31 5.43 26.11
N ILE A 214 -7.42 5.65 27.07
CA ILE A 214 -6.00 5.26 27.00
C ILE A 214 -5.76 4.16 28.01
N ARG A 215 -5.10 3.06 27.58
CA ARG A 215 -4.69 1.99 28.48
C ARG A 215 -3.34 2.33 29.09
N GLU A 216 -3.27 2.35 30.42
CA GLU A 216 -2.03 2.65 31.14
C GLU A 216 -1.08 1.43 31.17
N PRO A 217 0.25 1.64 31.30
CA PRO A 217 1.21 0.54 31.40
C PRO A 217 0.93 -0.36 32.60
N GLY A 218 0.97 -1.68 32.37
CA GLY A 218 0.71 -2.64 33.42
C GLY A 218 -0.76 -2.71 33.87
N GLU A 219 -1.63 -1.88 33.31
CA GLU A 219 -3.06 -1.96 33.57
C GLU A 219 -3.64 -3.27 33.05
N SER A 220 -4.34 -4.01 33.93
CA SER A 220 -5.03 -5.24 33.52
C SER A 220 -6.17 -4.93 32.53
N TRP A 221 -6.50 -5.89 31.68
CA TRP A 221 -7.68 -5.77 30.83
C TRP A 221 -8.97 -5.55 31.64
N ALA A 222 -9.11 -6.23 32.77
CA ALA A 222 -10.24 -6.05 33.65
C ALA A 222 -10.39 -4.60 34.16
N SER A 223 -9.29 -3.94 34.50
CA SER A 223 -9.31 -2.52 34.88
C SER A 223 -9.61 -1.61 33.69
N TYR A 224 -8.90 -1.83 32.54
CA TYR A 224 -9.05 -1.00 31.35
C TYR A 224 -10.49 -0.97 30.84
N VAL A 225 -11.14 -2.13 30.72
CA VAL A 225 -12.48 -2.24 30.13
C VAL A 225 -13.57 -1.58 30.99
N THR A 226 -13.35 -1.38 32.31
CA THR A 226 -14.32 -0.66 33.15
C THR A 226 -14.52 0.79 32.73
N ARG A 227 -13.54 1.37 32.03
CA ARG A 227 -13.56 2.75 31.55
C ARG A 227 -14.15 2.90 30.14
N LEU A 228 -14.40 1.78 29.46
CA LEU A 228 -14.99 1.81 28.12
C LEU A 228 -16.49 2.12 28.19
N PRO A 229 -17.07 2.89 27.24
CA PRO A 229 -18.50 3.20 27.18
C PRO A 229 -19.30 2.01 26.62
N LEU A 230 -19.24 0.87 27.30
CA LEU A 230 -19.83 -0.40 26.92
C LEU A 230 -20.73 -0.93 28.02
N SER A 231 -21.63 -1.87 27.69
CA SER A 231 -22.38 -2.63 28.65
C SER A 231 -21.46 -3.47 29.57
N GLU A 232 -21.96 -3.89 30.72
CA GLU A 232 -21.22 -4.80 31.61
C GLU A 232 -20.92 -6.14 30.92
N GLU A 233 -21.86 -6.63 30.13
CA GLU A 233 -21.74 -7.87 29.34
C GLU A 233 -20.62 -7.77 28.29
N SER A 234 -20.61 -6.70 27.47
CA SER A 234 -19.56 -6.43 26.49
C SER A 234 -18.18 -6.31 27.14
N ARG A 235 -18.10 -5.62 28.30
CA ARG A 235 -16.85 -5.52 29.07
C ARG A 235 -16.34 -6.88 29.53
N ALA A 236 -17.24 -7.70 30.11
CA ALA A 236 -16.88 -9.04 30.55
C ALA A 236 -16.41 -9.93 29.39
N ALA A 237 -17.02 -9.80 28.21
CA ALA A 237 -16.60 -10.52 27.00
C ALA A 237 -15.19 -10.09 26.53
N LEU A 238 -14.89 -8.79 26.55
CA LEU A 238 -13.53 -8.29 26.22
C LEU A 238 -12.48 -8.76 27.25
N VAL A 239 -12.84 -8.86 28.53
CA VAL A 239 -11.94 -9.44 29.54
C VAL A 239 -11.63 -10.90 29.18
N ARG A 240 -12.66 -11.71 28.84
CA ARG A 240 -12.45 -13.09 28.40
C ARG A 240 -11.56 -13.19 27.18
N LEU A 241 -11.77 -12.31 26.20
CA LEU A 241 -10.98 -12.28 24.96
C LEU A 241 -9.48 -12.12 25.21
N TYR A 242 -9.13 -11.17 26.09
CA TYR A 242 -7.73 -10.81 26.34
C TYR A 242 -7.10 -11.52 27.55
N ALA A 243 -7.89 -12.17 28.37
CA ALA A 243 -7.39 -12.94 29.52
C ALA A 243 -7.07 -14.40 29.18
N SER A 244 -7.37 -14.84 27.96
CA SER A 244 -6.99 -16.15 27.40
C SER A 244 -7.36 -17.33 28.29
N ALA A 245 -8.60 -17.41 28.71
CA ALA A 245 -9.00 -18.30 29.78
C ALA A 245 -9.57 -19.64 29.28
N GLY A 246 -8.74 -20.54 28.82
CA GLY A 246 -9.10 -21.95 28.72
C GLY A 246 -9.16 -22.53 27.32
N ASP A 247 -9.09 -23.87 27.30
CA ASP A 247 -9.21 -24.66 26.07
C ASP A 247 -10.69 -24.86 25.70
N HIS A 248 -11.14 -24.22 24.62
CA HIS A 248 -12.51 -24.37 24.12
C HIS A 248 -12.78 -25.69 23.39
N TYR A 249 -11.74 -26.52 23.21
CA TYR A 249 -11.80 -27.82 22.52
C TYR A 249 -11.10 -28.91 23.34
N PRO A 250 -11.50 -29.15 24.61
CA PRO A 250 -10.82 -30.09 25.47
C PRO A 250 -10.84 -31.51 24.88
N GLY A 251 -9.72 -32.21 24.96
CA GLY A 251 -9.58 -33.56 24.45
C GLY A 251 -9.27 -33.69 22.96
N LEU A 252 -9.24 -32.59 22.19
CA LEU A 252 -8.80 -32.61 20.81
C LEU A 252 -7.28 -32.39 20.71
N THR A 253 -6.68 -33.03 19.72
CA THR A 253 -5.27 -32.81 19.34
C THR A 253 -5.09 -31.44 18.67
N ASP A 254 -3.86 -30.92 18.66
CA ASP A 254 -3.50 -29.70 17.96
C ASP A 254 -3.99 -29.71 16.49
N ALA A 255 -3.75 -30.79 15.76
CA ALA A 255 -4.19 -30.91 14.37
C ALA A 255 -5.72 -30.83 14.21
N GLN A 256 -6.48 -31.46 15.11
CA GLN A 256 -7.94 -31.42 15.09
C GLN A 256 -8.47 -30.02 15.42
N LYS A 257 -7.86 -29.34 16.40
CA LYS A 257 -8.21 -27.94 16.71
C LYS A 257 -7.97 -27.04 15.50
N LYS A 258 -6.80 -27.12 14.86
CA LYS A 258 -6.46 -26.33 13.67
C LYS A 258 -7.39 -26.62 12.49
N GLU A 259 -7.80 -27.88 12.28
CA GLU A 259 -8.76 -28.23 11.23
C GLU A 259 -10.13 -27.56 11.45
N ILE A 260 -10.63 -27.54 12.68
CA ILE A 260 -11.86 -26.84 13.04
C ILE A 260 -11.70 -25.33 12.82
N LEU A 261 -10.62 -24.75 13.36
CA LEU A 261 -10.35 -23.32 13.26
C LEU A 261 -10.16 -22.86 11.80
N ALA A 262 -9.57 -23.70 10.94
CA ALA A 262 -9.40 -23.37 9.52
C ALA A 262 -10.71 -23.29 8.73
N ARG A 263 -11.79 -23.86 9.26
CA ARG A 263 -13.14 -23.82 8.64
C ARG A 263 -14.12 -22.92 9.38
N THR A 264 -13.68 -22.30 10.48
CA THR A 264 -14.52 -21.42 11.32
C THR A 264 -14.13 -19.98 11.06
N PRO A 265 -15.07 -19.12 10.64
CA PRO A 265 -14.82 -17.67 10.59
C PRO A 265 -14.40 -17.15 11.97
N TYR A 266 -13.44 -16.27 12.02
CA TYR A 266 -12.97 -15.72 13.31
C TYR A 266 -14.08 -15.00 14.06
N GLU A 267 -14.99 -14.29 13.38
CA GLU A 267 -16.18 -13.70 14.02
C GLU A 267 -17.04 -14.76 14.69
N THR A 268 -17.28 -15.90 14.04
CA THR A 268 -18.05 -17.01 14.62
C THR A 268 -17.37 -17.55 15.89
N TYR A 269 -16.04 -17.72 15.85
CA TYR A 269 -15.26 -18.12 17.03
C TYR A 269 -15.38 -17.10 18.16
N LEU A 270 -15.26 -15.80 17.86
CA LEU A 270 -15.39 -14.73 18.84
C LEU A 270 -16.77 -14.69 19.49
N ARG A 271 -17.83 -14.89 18.70
CA ARG A 271 -19.21 -14.91 19.20
C ARG A 271 -19.51 -16.17 20.02
N GLU A 272 -19.21 -17.34 19.48
CA GLU A 272 -19.64 -18.62 20.06
C GLU A 272 -18.73 -19.12 21.20
N LYS A 273 -17.42 -18.88 21.10
CA LYS A 273 -16.45 -19.39 22.08
C LYS A 273 -16.06 -18.35 23.14
N ILE A 274 -15.93 -17.09 22.72
CA ILE A 274 -15.57 -16.01 23.64
C ILE A 274 -16.82 -15.30 24.17
N GLY A 275 -17.91 -15.28 23.38
CA GLY A 275 -19.18 -14.65 23.77
C GLY A 275 -19.19 -13.13 23.54
N LEU A 276 -18.60 -12.66 22.44
CA LEU A 276 -18.67 -11.25 22.07
C LEU A 276 -20.06 -10.90 21.50
N ASP A 277 -20.63 -9.84 22.01
CA ASP A 277 -21.79 -9.16 21.42
C ASP A 277 -21.35 -8.18 20.32
N ASP A 278 -22.30 -7.44 19.72
CA ASP A 278 -22.03 -6.53 18.62
C ASP A 278 -21.15 -5.34 19.01
N ASP A 279 -21.23 -4.85 20.24
CA ASP A 279 -20.45 -3.71 20.70
C ASP A 279 -19.00 -4.11 21.02
N ALA A 280 -18.80 -5.24 21.68
CA ALA A 280 -17.48 -5.78 21.94
C ALA A 280 -16.79 -6.21 20.62
N LEU A 281 -17.55 -6.82 19.71
CA LEU A 281 -17.04 -7.24 18.39
C LEU A 281 -16.60 -6.03 17.56
N GLU A 282 -17.32 -4.91 17.58
CA GLU A 282 -16.95 -3.71 16.82
C GLU A 282 -15.53 -3.22 17.13
N ILE A 283 -15.07 -3.38 18.38
CA ILE A 283 -13.73 -2.95 18.81
C ILE A 283 -12.64 -3.76 18.10
N VAL A 284 -12.88 -5.05 17.84
CA VAL A 284 -11.90 -5.97 17.26
C VAL A 284 -12.20 -6.33 15.81
N ARG A 285 -13.35 -5.94 15.29
CA ARG A 285 -13.87 -6.30 13.96
C ARG A 285 -12.83 -6.14 12.86
N ARG A 286 -12.07 -5.05 12.87
CA ARG A 286 -11.06 -4.71 11.86
C ARG A 286 -9.67 -5.26 12.15
N GLY A 287 -9.51 -6.15 13.14
CA GLY A 287 -8.21 -6.70 13.51
C GLY A 287 -7.49 -7.43 12.36
N THR A 288 -8.25 -8.02 11.45
CA THR A 288 -7.74 -8.74 10.28
C THR A 288 -7.68 -7.91 9.00
N ASN A 289 -8.29 -6.73 9.00
CA ASN A 289 -8.52 -5.89 7.82
C ASN A 289 -7.22 -5.43 7.13
N GLY A 290 -6.19 -5.11 7.89
CA GLY A 290 -4.91 -4.65 7.36
C GLY A 290 -4.13 -5.72 6.58
N LEU A 291 -4.37 -7.01 6.85
CA LEU A 291 -3.69 -8.14 6.23
C LEU A 291 -4.49 -8.72 5.06
N TRP A 292 -5.75 -9.08 5.30
CA TRP A 292 -6.58 -9.74 4.28
C TRP A 292 -7.52 -8.81 3.50
N GLY A 293 -7.62 -7.55 3.92
CA GLY A 293 -8.54 -6.60 3.29
C GLY A 293 -10.01 -6.89 3.60
N VAL A 294 -10.28 -7.75 4.57
CA VAL A 294 -11.61 -8.08 5.09
C VAL A 294 -11.59 -8.11 6.60
N ASP A 295 -12.75 -7.94 7.21
CA ASP A 295 -12.93 -7.98 8.64
C ASP A 295 -12.91 -9.44 9.17
N VAL A 296 -13.06 -9.61 10.46
CA VAL A 296 -13.04 -10.91 11.15
C VAL A 296 -14.08 -11.91 10.64
N ASP A 297 -15.09 -11.44 9.87
CA ASP A 297 -16.17 -12.27 9.30
C ASP A 297 -15.69 -13.22 8.19
N ARG A 298 -14.58 -12.90 7.52
CA ARG A 298 -14.04 -13.65 6.37
C ARG A 298 -12.58 -14.05 6.49
N VAL A 299 -12.07 -14.12 7.70
CA VAL A 299 -10.76 -14.72 8.00
C VAL A 299 -10.98 -15.96 8.82
N ALA A 300 -10.32 -17.06 8.48
CA ALA A 300 -10.37 -18.29 9.26
C ALA A 300 -9.77 -18.05 10.66
N ALA A 301 -10.36 -18.62 11.69
CA ALA A 301 -9.87 -18.50 13.04
C ALA A 301 -8.42 -19.04 13.20
N ALA A 302 -8.03 -20.07 12.43
CA ALA A 302 -6.64 -20.55 12.39
C ALA A 302 -5.68 -19.49 11.82
N ASP A 303 -6.09 -18.77 10.78
CA ASP A 303 -5.29 -17.70 10.15
C ASP A 303 -5.21 -16.48 11.10
N ALA A 304 -6.30 -16.15 11.78
CA ALA A 304 -6.33 -15.10 12.81
C ALA A 304 -5.39 -15.44 13.98
N TRP A 305 -5.43 -16.69 14.47
CA TRP A 305 -4.49 -17.18 15.49
C TRP A 305 -3.04 -17.04 15.04
N ALA A 306 -2.70 -17.52 13.84
CA ALA A 306 -1.34 -17.51 13.30
C ALA A 306 -0.76 -16.08 13.17
N THR A 307 -1.62 -15.08 13.05
CA THR A 307 -1.23 -13.66 12.95
C THR A 307 -1.37 -12.90 14.28
N GLY A 308 -1.46 -13.63 15.40
CA GLY A 308 -1.45 -13.05 16.75
C GLY A 308 -2.74 -12.32 17.14
N GLN A 309 -3.88 -12.62 16.49
CA GLN A 309 -5.17 -12.10 16.94
C GLN A 309 -5.54 -12.72 18.30
N PRO A 310 -6.26 -11.99 19.20
CA PRO A 310 -6.53 -12.44 20.55
C PRO A 310 -7.54 -13.59 20.63
N GLY A 311 -7.58 -14.27 21.80
CA GLY A 311 -8.59 -15.26 22.15
C GLY A 311 -8.17 -16.72 21.97
N PHE A 312 -6.90 -17.00 21.66
CA PHE A 312 -6.42 -18.34 21.35
C PHE A 312 -5.42 -18.93 22.36
N ASP A 313 -4.87 -18.13 23.28
CA ASP A 313 -3.75 -18.52 24.15
C ASP A 313 -4.06 -19.79 24.97
N GLY A 314 -5.31 -19.97 25.42
CA GLY A 314 -5.75 -21.15 26.15
C GLY A 314 -5.82 -22.44 25.35
N LEU A 315 -5.72 -22.38 24.01
CA LEU A 315 -5.82 -23.56 23.16
C LEU A 315 -4.53 -24.39 23.07
N GLY A 316 -3.37 -23.81 23.43
CA GLY A 316 -2.08 -24.48 23.40
C GLY A 316 -1.67 -24.94 21.98
N LEU A 317 -1.96 -24.16 20.96
CA LEU A 317 -1.67 -24.48 19.55
C LEU A 317 -0.16 -24.34 19.27
N ALA A 318 0.42 -25.34 18.63
CA ALA A 318 1.80 -25.26 18.16
C ALA A 318 1.92 -24.44 16.87
N HIS A 319 2.97 -23.62 16.74
CA HIS A 319 3.27 -22.85 15.53
C HIS A 319 3.82 -23.75 14.42
N THR A 320 2.99 -24.63 13.90
CA THR A 320 3.32 -25.56 12.81
C THR A 320 2.28 -25.42 11.70
N PRO A 321 2.67 -25.63 10.42
CA PRO A 321 1.74 -25.60 9.29
C PRO A 321 0.57 -26.58 9.47
N TRP A 322 -0.58 -26.23 8.89
CA TRP A 322 -1.78 -27.09 8.90
C TRP A 322 -2.40 -27.14 7.49
N PRO A 323 -3.14 -28.23 7.17
CA PRO A 323 -3.88 -28.30 5.93
C PRO A 323 -4.92 -27.18 5.84
N GLY A 324 -4.93 -26.43 4.73
CA GLY A 324 -5.82 -25.30 4.56
C GLY A 324 -5.29 -23.99 5.17
N ALA A 325 -4.05 -23.97 5.68
CA ALA A 325 -3.33 -22.72 5.89
C ALA A 325 -3.37 -21.91 4.59
N GLY A 326 -3.63 -20.62 4.70
CA GLY A 326 -3.60 -19.72 3.55
C GLY A 326 -2.32 -19.90 2.73
N ALA A 327 -2.35 -19.58 1.45
CA ALA A 327 -1.15 -19.59 0.62
C ALA A 327 -0.16 -18.47 1.00
N THR A 328 -0.48 -17.69 2.03
CA THR A 328 0.33 -16.55 2.42
C THR A 328 1.58 -16.98 3.17
N PRO A 329 2.72 -16.37 2.88
CA PRO A 329 3.91 -16.52 3.70
C PRO A 329 3.68 -16.16 5.18
N LEU A 330 2.66 -15.35 5.50
CA LEU A 330 2.29 -15.04 6.88
C LEU A 330 2.05 -16.30 7.72
N MET A 331 1.48 -17.35 7.13
CA MET A 331 1.32 -18.64 7.81
C MET A 331 2.66 -19.34 8.07
N HIS A 332 3.65 -19.09 7.22
CA HIS A 332 5.02 -19.54 7.43
C HIS A 332 5.77 -18.60 8.38
N LEU A 333 5.43 -17.30 8.39
CA LEU A 333 5.98 -16.29 9.30
C LEU A 333 5.59 -16.55 10.75
N ALA A 334 4.38 -17.02 11.00
CA ALA A 334 3.95 -17.44 12.34
C ALA A 334 4.82 -18.57 12.92
N ALA A 335 5.55 -19.30 12.08
CA ALA A 335 6.50 -20.33 12.46
C ALA A 335 7.96 -19.83 12.57
N THR A 336 8.23 -18.55 12.25
CA THR A 336 9.57 -17.97 12.32
C THR A 336 9.61 -16.86 13.35
N GLU A 337 10.55 -16.93 14.29
CA GLU A 337 10.77 -15.93 15.33
C GLU A 337 11.71 -14.81 14.83
N GLU A 338 11.50 -14.29 13.62
CA GLU A 338 12.31 -13.16 13.14
C GLU A 338 11.70 -11.84 13.59
N ASP A 339 12.31 -11.20 14.60
CA ASP A 339 11.88 -9.94 15.21
C ASP A 339 12.50 -8.69 14.57
N GLY A 340 13.08 -8.77 13.37
CA GLY A 340 13.74 -7.64 12.72
C GLY A 340 12.77 -6.56 12.23
N ASN A 341 13.02 -5.31 12.57
CA ASN A 341 12.25 -4.15 12.12
C ASN A 341 12.97 -3.44 10.96
N PHE A 342 12.83 -3.98 9.76
CA PHE A 342 13.53 -3.49 8.56
C PHE A 342 12.66 -2.44 7.84
N TYR A 343 12.95 -1.17 8.10
CA TYR A 343 12.09 -0.06 7.73
C TYR A 343 12.88 1.13 7.16
N PHE A 344 12.52 1.57 5.96
CA PHE A 344 12.94 2.87 5.42
C PHE A 344 11.91 3.95 5.77
N PRO A 345 12.32 5.22 5.97
CA PRO A 345 11.37 6.30 6.32
C PRO A 345 10.23 6.46 5.31
N GLU A 346 10.49 6.25 4.02
CA GLU A 346 9.50 6.23 2.96
C GLU A 346 9.04 4.83 2.54
N GLY A 347 9.31 3.83 3.39
CA GLY A 347 9.00 2.43 3.09
C GLY A 347 9.80 1.89 1.91
N ASN A 348 9.27 0.88 1.22
CA ASN A 348 9.97 0.24 0.10
C ASN A 348 10.11 1.12 -1.15
N ALA A 349 9.69 2.40 -1.10
CA ALA A 349 10.05 3.37 -2.12
C ALA A 349 11.57 3.53 -2.25
N SER A 350 12.34 3.36 -1.16
CA SER A 350 13.80 3.33 -1.23
C SER A 350 14.33 2.19 -2.10
N LEU A 351 13.70 1.00 -2.09
CA LEU A 351 14.07 -0.11 -2.96
C LEU A 351 13.81 0.22 -4.44
N ALA A 352 12.67 0.84 -4.74
CA ALA A 352 12.37 1.31 -6.09
C ALA A 352 13.40 2.35 -6.56
N ARG A 353 13.79 3.29 -5.69
CA ARG A 353 14.79 4.33 -5.96
C ARG A 353 16.17 3.72 -6.18
N LEU A 354 16.57 2.72 -5.39
CA LEU A 354 17.81 1.96 -5.59
C LEU A 354 17.81 1.25 -6.95
N LEU A 355 16.72 0.56 -7.32
CA LEU A 355 16.59 -0.08 -8.64
C LEU A 355 16.72 0.95 -9.77
N VAL A 356 16.01 2.09 -9.68
CA VAL A 356 16.10 3.15 -10.69
C VAL A 356 17.50 3.75 -10.75
N SER A 357 18.19 3.92 -9.63
CA SER A 357 19.57 4.43 -9.62
C SER A 357 20.56 3.48 -10.33
N ARG A 358 20.32 2.17 -10.27
CA ARG A 358 21.10 1.16 -11.03
C ARG A 358 20.73 1.13 -12.51
N LEU A 359 19.48 1.37 -12.85
CA LEU A 359 18.96 1.37 -14.22
C LEU A 359 19.29 2.65 -14.98
N VAL A 360 19.16 3.80 -14.32
CA VAL A 360 19.38 5.14 -14.87
C VAL A 360 20.31 5.91 -13.92
N PRO A 361 21.62 5.65 -13.93
CA PRO A 361 22.56 6.16 -12.93
C PRO A 361 22.58 7.69 -12.76
N HIS A 362 22.24 8.43 -13.82
CA HIS A 362 22.21 9.89 -13.78
C HIS A 362 20.87 10.48 -13.30
N ALA A 363 19.90 9.63 -12.93
CA ALA A 363 18.62 10.11 -12.38
C ALA A 363 18.72 10.52 -10.92
N PHE A 364 19.78 10.17 -10.24
CA PHE A 364 20.03 10.55 -8.84
C PHE A 364 21.43 11.12 -8.68
N ASP A 365 21.54 12.17 -7.87
CA ASP A 365 22.83 12.72 -7.46
C ASP A 365 23.30 11.99 -6.19
N VAL A 366 23.82 10.78 -6.39
CA VAL A 366 24.42 9.95 -5.33
C VAL A 366 25.92 9.81 -5.60
N ARG A 367 26.72 9.95 -4.54
CA ARG A 367 28.19 9.97 -4.64
C ARG A 367 28.81 8.57 -4.77
N GLY A 368 28.05 7.53 -4.43
CA GLY A 368 28.54 6.16 -4.39
C GLY A 368 27.44 5.11 -4.36
N PRO A 369 27.82 3.84 -4.15
CA PRO A 369 26.87 2.73 -4.06
C PRO A 369 26.17 2.61 -2.70
N ASP A 370 26.36 3.55 -1.77
CA ASP A 370 25.76 3.49 -0.44
C ASP A 370 24.23 3.63 -0.53
N TRP A 371 23.56 2.58 -0.14
CA TRP A 371 22.10 2.50 -0.14
C TRP A 371 21.43 3.55 0.78
N ARG A 372 22.16 4.10 1.76
CA ARG A 372 21.64 5.13 2.67
C ARG A 372 21.45 6.48 1.98
N GLU A 373 22.33 6.83 1.04
CA GLU A 373 22.27 8.11 0.32
C GLU A 373 20.99 8.26 -0.48
N ILE A 374 20.39 7.16 -0.94
CA ILE A 374 19.17 7.18 -1.77
C ILE A 374 17.98 7.83 -1.05
N VAL A 375 17.96 7.78 0.29
CA VAL A 375 16.85 8.32 1.11
C VAL A 375 16.72 9.84 0.95
N THR A 376 17.84 10.57 0.94
CA THR A 376 17.82 12.03 0.78
C THR A 376 18.06 12.50 -0.66
N ALA A 377 18.55 11.62 -1.54
CA ALA A 377 18.82 11.96 -2.92
C ALA A 377 17.56 12.42 -3.65
N LYS A 378 17.65 13.49 -4.44
CA LYS A 378 16.54 13.95 -5.28
C LYS A 378 16.61 13.28 -6.64
N ALA A 379 15.49 12.70 -7.10
CA ALA A 379 15.40 12.15 -8.43
C ALA A 379 15.19 13.25 -9.49
N ASP A 380 15.95 13.21 -10.56
CA ASP A 380 15.74 14.02 -11.77
C ASP A 380 14.88 13.25 -12.77
N TYR A 381 13.58 13.51 -12.75
CA TYR A 381 12.59 12.83 -13.61
C TYR A 381 12.81 13.11 -15.09
N SER A 382 13.46 14.22 -15.45
CA SER A 382 13.76 14.54 -16.86
C SER A 382 14.75 13.55 -17.49
N ARG A 383 15.52 12.87 -16.66
CA ARG A 383 16.52 11.88 -17.10
C ARG A 383 15.95 10.48 -17.28
N LEU A 384 14.75 10.18 -16.79
CA LEU A 384 14.18 8.83 -16.82
C LEU A 384 13.93 8.33 -18.25
N ASP A 385 13.36 9.16 -19.14
CA ASP A 385 13.04 8.80 -20.52
C ASP A 385 13.96 9.51 -21.55
N HIS A 386 15.22 9.76 -21.19
CA HIS A 386 16.15 10.43 -22.10
C HIS A 386 16.56 9.50 -23.26
N PRO A 387 16.53 9.94 -24.55
CA PRO A 387 16.82 9.10 -25.71
C PRO A 387 18.18 8.42 -25.70
N GLY A 388 19.18 9.03 -25.06
CA GLY A 388 20.53 8.47 -24.93
C GLY A 388 20.67 7.32 -23.93
N ASN A 389 19.66 7.08 -23.09
CA ASN A 389 19.69 6.03 -22.09
C ASN A 389 19.49 4.64 -22.71
N ARG A 390 20.19 3.65 -22.21
CA ARG A 390 19.95 2.24 -22.52
C ARG A 390 18.69 1.71 -21.84
N VAL A 391 18.39 2.20 -20.64
CA VAL A 391 17.12 1.97 -19.96
C VAL A 391 16.35 3.28 -19.91
N ARG A 392 15.12 3.23 -20.36
CA ARG A 392 14.20 4.35 -20.34
C ARG A 392 12.98 3.99 -19.48
N ILE A 393 12.58 4.91 -18.63
CA ILE A 393 11.38 4.77 -17.78
C ILE A 393 10.41 5.85 -18.22
N ARG A 394 9.37 5.45 -18.91
CA ARG A 394 8.35 6.32 -19.51
C ARG A 394 7.10 6.29 -18.66
N LEU A 395 6.94 7.32 -17.84
CA LEU A 395 5.81 7.52 -16.93
C LEU A 395 4.60 8.08 -17.68
N SER A 396 3.43 8.08 -17.02
CA SER A 396 2.14 8.52 -17.58
C SER A 396 1.84 7.87 -18.94
N SER A 397 2.17 6.58 -19.05
CA SER A 397 2.12 5.80 -20.29
C SER A 397 1.41 4.47 -20.04
N THR A 398 0.14 4.38 -20.46
CA THR A 398 -0.70 3.20 -20.21
C THR A 398 -0.71 2.28 -21.41
N ALA A 399 -0.15 1.07 -21.29
CA ALA A 399 -0.27 0.04 -22.31
C ALA A 399 -1.73 -0.41 -22.44
N PHE A 400 -2.24 -0.47 -23.67
CA PHE A 400 -3.60 -0.89 -23.96
C PHE A 400 -3.69 -2.13 -24.84
N GLN A 401 -2.60 -2.49 -25.53
CA GLN A 401 -2.50 -3.73 -26.28
C GLN A 401 -1.06 -4.24 -26.31
N VAL A 402 -0.88 -5.53 -26.02
CA VAL A 402 0.40 -6.24 -26.11
C VAL A 402 0.16 -7.55 -26.85
N ARG A 403 0.95 -7.82 -27.90
CA ARG A 403 0.83 -9.04 -28.70
C ARG A 403 2.18 -9.51 -29.19
N ASN A 404 2.29 -10.81 -29.48
CA ASN A 404 3.46 -11.35 -30.15
C ASN A 404 3.56 -10.81 -31.60
N ASP A 405 4.77 -10.65 -32.09
CA ASP A 405 5.11 -10.27 -33.46
C ASP A 405 6.03 -11.34 -34.05
N GLY A 406 5.42 -12.46 -34.47
CA GLY A 406 6.14 -13.66 -34.84
C GLY A 406 6.79 -14.38 -33.63
N PRO A 407 7.71 -15.32 -33.88
CA PRO A 407 8.29 -16.17 -32.83
C PRO A 407 9.33 -15.46 -31.96
N HIS A 408 9.85 -14.33 -32.39
CA HIS A 408 11.02 -13.68 -31.79
C HIS A 408 10.79 -12.24 -31.38
N GLY A 409 9.56 -11.74 -31.44
CA GLY A 409 9.24 -10.36 -31.15
C GLY A 409 7.89 -10.17 -30.49
N ALA A 410 7.67 -8.96 -30.02
CA ALA A 410 6.39 -8.48 -29.51
C ALA A 410 6.21 -6.99 -29.82
N VAL A 411 4.94 -6.58 -29.86
CA VAL A 411 4.52 -5.19 -30.07
C VAL A 411 3.74 -4.73 -28.85
N VAL A 412 4.03 -3.51 -28.40
CA VAL A 412 3.31 -2.85 -27.31
C VAL A 412 2.73 -1.54 -27.82
N ASP A 413 1.41 -1.43 -27.75
CA ASP A 413 0.68 -0.21 -28.01
C ASP A 413 0.29 0.45 -26.68
N TYR A 414 0.58 1.73 -26.53
CA TYR A 414 0.33 2.48 -25.29
C TYR A 414 -0.21 3.88 -25.57
N SER A 415 -0.96 4.41 -24.62
CA SER A 415 -1.47 5.78 -24.62
C SER A 415 -0.58 6.68 -23.75
N ARG A 416 -0.22 7.84 -24.27
CA ARG A 416 0.48 8.91 -23.55
C ARG A 416 0.00 10.27 -24.04
N ASP A 417 -0.31 11.16 -23.14
CA ASP A 417 -0.77 12.53 -23.46
C ASP A 417 -1.93 12.56 -24.47
N GLY A 418 -2.87 11.60 -24.34
CA GLY A 418 -4.03 11.47 -25.22
C GLY A 418 -3.72 10.95 -26.65
N ARG A 419 -2.49 10.49 -26.91
CA ARG A 419 -2.06 9.92 -28.18
C ARG A 419 -1.66 8.46 -28.02
N SER A 420 -1.91 7.68 -29.07
CA SER A 420 -1.51 6.27 -29.11
C SER A 420 -0.17 6.08 -29.82
N HIS A 421 0.69 5.27 -29.23
CA HIS A 421 2.04 5.02 -29.69
C HIS A 421 2.30 3.51 -29.79
N ARG A 422 3.25 3.11 -30.62
CA ARG A 422 3.72 1.74 -30.81
C ARG A 422 5.21 1.63 -30.63
N VAL A 423 5.65 0.61 -29.89
CA VAL A 423 7.04 0.18 -29.79
C VAL A 423 7.16 -1.32 -30.04
N ARG A 424 8.36 -1.77 -30.44
CA ARG A 424 8.69 -3.18 -30.66
C ARG A 424 9.70 -3.67 -29.62
N ALA A 425 9.62 -4.96 -29.30
CA ALA A 425 10.56 -5.61 -28.37
C ALA A 425 10.86 -7.04 -28.80
N LYS A 426 12.01 -7.59 -28.37
CA LYS A 426 12.29 -9.03 -28.46
C LYS A 426 11.51 -9.83 -27.41
N GLY A 427 11.16 -9.21 -26.29
CA GLY A 427 10.32 -9.79 -25.26
C GLY A 427 9.61 -8.71 -24.44
N VAL A 428 8.51 -9.10 -23.79
CA VAL A 428 7.71 -8.21 -22.94
C VAL A 428 7.51 -8.86 -21.58
N VAL A 429 7.68 -8.08 -20.51
CA VAL A 429 7.27 -8.46 -19.16
C VAL A 429 6.03 -7.66 -18.78
N MET A 430 4.92 -8.35 -18.54
CA MET A 430 3.71 -7.78 -17.94
C MET A 430 3.89 -7.76 -16.44
N ALA A 431 4.35 -6.62 -15.90
CA ALA A 431 4.55 -6.38 -14.48
C ALA A 431 3.43 -5.51 -13.88
N CYS A 432 2.36 -5.30 -14.63
CA CYS A 432 1.12 -4.71 -14.16
C CYS A 432 0.19 -5.79 -13.59
N TRP A 433 -0.92 -5.37 -13.00
CA TRP A 433 -1.88 -6.28 -12.37
C TRP A 433 -2.42 -7.34 -13.34
N ASN A 434 -2.55 -8.57 -12.87
CA ASN A 434 -3.08 -9.68 -13.66
C ASN A 434 -4.45 -9.36 -14.28
N SER A 435 -5.31 -8.66 -13.54
CA SER A 435 -6.62 -8.24 -14.05
C SER A 435 -6.50 -7.32 -15.27
N VAL A 436 -5.53 -6.41 -15.31
CA VAL A 436 -5.26 -5.55 -16.49
C VAL A 436 -4.68 -6.38 -17.63
N THR A 437 -3.67 -7.19 -17.34
CA THR A 437 -3.04 -8.08 -18.33
C THR A 437 -4.07 -8.91 -19.08
N SER A 438 -5.13 -9.39 -18.41
CA SER A 438 -6.19 -10.19 -19.02
C SER A 438 -7.01 -9.47 -20.10
N TYR A 439 -6.92 -8.16 -20.20
CA TYR A 439 -7.62 -7.34 -21.21
C TYR A 439 -6.68 -6.78 -22.27
N VAL A 440 -5.40 -6.57 -21.92
CA VAL A 440 -4.43 -5.95 -22.86
C VAL A 440 -3.64 -6.96 -23.69
N VAL A 441 -3.66 -8.26 -23.32
CA VAL A 441 -3.01 -9.35 -24.06
C VAL A 441 -4.09 -10.24 -24.70
N PRO A 442 -4.48 -10.00 -25.95
CA PRO A 442 -5.59 -10.72 -26.59
C PRO A 442 -5.30 -12.19 -26.90
N GLU A 443 -4.04 -12.59 -26.91
CA GLU A 443 -3.59 -13.96 -27.22
C GLU A 443 -3.63 -14.90 -26.01
N LEU A 444 -4.03 -14.41 -24.83
CA LEU A 444 -4.14 -15.25 -23.64
C LEU A 444 -5.16 -16.38 -23.85
N PRO A 445 -4.81 -17.63 -23.52
CA PRO A 445 -5.79 -18.71 -23.42
C PRO A 445 -6.94 -18.33 -22.48
N ALA A 446 -8.16 -18.72 -22.83
CA ALA A 446 -9.36 -18.33 -22.09
C ALA A 446 -9.33 -18.75 -20.62
N ASP A 447 -8.76 -19.94 -20.31
CA ASP A 447 -8.58 -20.44 -18.96
C ASP A 447 -7.54 -19.62 -18.18
N GLN A 448 -6.47 -19.18 -18.84
CA GLN A 448 -5.46 -18.31 -18.24
C GLN A 448 -6.02 -16.90 -17.97
N ALA A 449 -6.75 -16.33 -18.91
CA ALA A 449 -7.41 -15.03 -18.74
C ALA A 449 -8.44 -15.08 -17.57
N ALA A 450 -9.20 -16.19 -17.45
CA ALA A 450 -10.08 -16.40 -16.32
C ALA A 450 -9.32 -16.51 -14.98
N ALA A 451 -8.19 -17.22 -14.98
CA ALA A 451 -7.30 -17.37 -13.83
C ALA A 451 -6.71 -16.03 -13.38
N MET A 452 -6.32 -15.14 -14.31
CA MET A 452 -5.86 -13.79 -14.00
C MET A 452 -6.93 -12.91 -13.34
N ARG A 453 -8.21 -13.14 -13.62
CA ARG A 453 -9.34 -12.41 -13.02
C ARG A 453 -9.86 -13.04 -11.73
N TYR A 454 -9.33 -14.19 -11.32
CA TYR A 454 -9.78 -14.86 -10.10
C TYR A 454 -9.48 -14.03 -8.85
N GLY A 455 -8.25 -13.58 -8.68
CA GLY A 455 -7.82 -12.77 -7.55
C GLY A 455 -8.30 -11.32 -7.69
N VAL A 456 -9.01 -10.81 -6.68
CA VAL A 456 -9.47 -9.41 -6.64
C VAL A 456 -8.60 -8.65 -5.66
N LYS A 457 -7.78 -7.73 -6.16
CA LYS A 457 -6.85 -6.93 -5.33
C LYS A 457 -7.56 -6.20 -4.20
N VAL A 458 -6.90 -6.15 -3.06
CA VAL A 458 -7.40 -5.50 -1.83
C VAL A 458 -7.49 -3.98 -2.05
N PRO A 459 -8.66 -3.35 -1.81
CA PRO A 459 -8.78 -1.91 -1.83
C PRO A 459 -8.22 -1.32 -0.55
N LEU A 460 -7.32 -0.35 -0.65
CA LEU A 460 -6.79 0.33 0.53
C LEU A 460 -6.44 1.79 0.25
N VAL A 461 -6.37 2.58 1.30
CA VAL A 461 -5.91 3.96 1.24
C VAL A 461 -4.95 4.24 2.39
N TYR A 462 -3.85 4.91 2.06
CA TYR A 462 -2.90 5.46 3.01
C TYR A 462 -2.93 6.98 2.93
N ALA A 463 -3.45 7.63 3.98
CA ALA A 463 -3.35 9.08 4.11
C ALA A 463 -2.12 9.44 4.95
N ARG A 464 -1.43 10.48 4.52
CA ARG A 464 -0.27 11.07 5.20
C ARG A 464 -0.55 12.53 5.45
N VAL A 465 -0.46 12.92 6.71
CA VAL A 465 -0.85 14.25 7.20
C VAL A 465 0.37 14.91 7.83
N ALA A 466 0.93 15.90 7.16
CA ALA A 466 2.00 16.70 7.72
C ALA A 466 1.43 17.70 8.74
N LEU A 467 1.98 17.68 9.93
CA LEU A 467 1.60 18.56 11.03
C LEU A 467 2.72 19.58 11.32
N ARG A 468 2.32 20.76 11.76
CA ARG A 468 3.24 21.81 12.23
C ARG A 468 4.02 21.36 13.47
N ASP A 469 3.36 20.64 14.36
CA ASP A 469 3.89 20.09 15.61
C ASP A 469 3.00 18.93 16.05
N TRP A 470 3.45 18.16 17.04
CA TRP A 470 2.66 17.07 17.61
C TRP A 470 2.42 17.21 19.14
N GLN A 471 2.49 18.44 19.66
CA GLN A 471 2.23 18.73 21.07
C GLN A 471 0.88 18.18 21.57
N PRO A 472 -0.23 18.18 20.76
CA PRO A 472 -1.48 17.57 21.18
C PRO A 472 -1.36 16.08 21.51
N PHE A 473 -0.57 15.32 20.74
CA PHE A 473 -0.27 13.92 21.05
C PHE A 473 0.48 13.76 22.36
N ALA A 474 1.48 14.60 22.61
CA ALA A 474 2.25 14.60 23.84
C ALA A 474 1.37 14.93 25.07
N ARG A 475 0.48 15.95 24.96
CA ARG A 475 -0.47 16.31 26.02
C ARG A 475 -1.51 15.21 26.26
N ALA A 476 -1.98 14.55 25.22
CA ALA A 476 -2.87 13.40 25.31
C ALA A 476 -2.13 12.12 25.77
N ARG A 477 -0.80 12.11 25.75
CA ARG A 477 0.04 10.93 26.01
C ARG A 477 -0.26 9.76 25.07
N VAL A 478 -0.54 10.03 23.79
CA VAL A 478 -0.80 9.00 22.77
C VAL A 478 0.19 9.06 21.63
N SER A 479 0.65 7.90 21.15
CA SER A 479 1.38 7.76 19.89
C SER A 479 0.47 7.26 18.76
N ARG A 480 -0.55 6.48 19.11
CA ARG A 480 -1.52 5.91 18.16
C ARG A 480 -2.93 5.98 18.76
N VAL A 481 -3.91 6.26 17.91
CA VAL A 481 -5.33 6.23 18.24
C VAL A 481 -6.04 5.28 17.30
N SER A 482 -6.71 4.26 17.84
CA SER A 482 -7.64 3.40 17.09
C SER A 482 -9.02 4.07 17.02
N THR A 483 -9.70 3.95 15.89
CA THR A 483 -11.02 4.55 15.65
C THR A 483 -11.97 3.50 15.03
N PRO A 484 -12.43 2.50 15.81
CA PRO A 484 -13.05 1.26 15.32
C PRO A 484 -14.23 1.48 14.37
N SER A 485 -15.09 2.46 14.63
CA SER A 485 -16.32 2.73 13.86
C SER A 485 -16.21 3.92 12.90
N MET A 486 -15.01 4.48 12.67
CA MET A 486 -14.79 5.57 11.72
C MET A 486 -14.25 5.05 10.38
N PHE A 487 -14.21 5.88 9.34
CA PHE A 487 -13.70 5.49 8.02
C PHE A 487 -12.24 4.99 8.08
N PHE A 488 -11.33 5.79 8.63
CA PHE A 488 -9.98 5.33 8.92
C PHE A 488 -9.99 4.48 10.19
N SER A 489 -9.24 3.38 10.20
CA SER A 489 -9.16 2.47 11.35
C SER A 489 -8.35 3.04 12.52
N GLY A 490 -7.64 4.13 12.29
CA GLY A 490 -6.85 4.83 13.29
C GLY A 490 -5.80 5.73 12.66
N PHE A 491 -5.04 6.39 13.52
CA PHE A 491 -3.91 7.23 13.12
C PHE A 491 -2.78 7.18 14.17
N GLY A 492 -1.56 7.53 13.74
CA GLY A 492 -0.43 7.50 14.66
C GLY A 492 0.78 8.28 14.18
N LEU A 493 1.66 8.58 15.12
CA LEU A 493 2.98 9.16 14.89
C LEU A 493 3.84 8.18 14.09
N PRO A 494 4.83 8.67 13.31
CA PRO A 494 5.71 7.81 12.54
C PRO A 494 6.68 7.03 13.43
N THR A 495 7.19 5.91 12.93
CA THR A 495 8.42 5.30 13.46
C THR A 495 9.59 6.25 13.21
N VAL A 496 10.38 6.51 14.25
CA VAL A 496 11.55 7.39 14.13
C VAL A 496 12.69 6.62 13.51
N THR A 497 13.27 7.17 12.44
CA THR A 497 14.42 6.59 11.75
C THR A 497 15.50 7.63 11.54
N GLU A 498 16.78 7.18 11.61
CA GLU A 498 17.96 7.97 11.32
C GLU A 498 18.81 7.20 10.31
N ILE A 499 18.88 7.69 9.07
CA ILE A 499 19.51 6.97 7.96
C ILE A 499 20.23 7.92 7.01
N GLY A 500 21.56 7.75 6.86
CA GLY A 500 22.38 8.69 6.11
C GLY A 500 22.22 10.12 6.69
N ASP A 501 21.92 11.07 5.83
CA ASP A 501 21.70 12.48 6.22
C ASP A 501 20.24 12.75 6.68
N PHE A 502 19.37 11.75 6.69
CA PHE A 502 17.98 11.89 7.14
C PHE A 502 17.85 11.57 8.64
N SER A 503 17.20 12.48 9.38
CA SER A 503 16.78 12.25 10.76
C SER A 503 15.32 12.69 10.92
N MET A 504 14.45 11.76 11.34
CA MET A 504 13.04 12.05 11.60
C MET A 504 12.91 12.93 12.84
N PRO A 505 12.24 14.10 12.74
CA PRO A 505 11.98 14.93 13.92
C PRO A 505 11.10 14.21 14.93
N HIS A 506 11.51 14.21 16.20
CA HIS A 506 10.81 13.48 17.27
C HIS A 506 10.63 14.29 18.57
N ARG A 507 10.72 15.65 18.49
CA ARG A 507 10.35 16.54 19.61
C ARG A 507 8.95 17.14 19.36
N PRO A 508 8.10 17.31 20.39
CA PRO A 508 6.70 17.76 20.22
C PRO A 508 6.52 19.09 19.50
N GLU A 509 7.50 19.98 19.60
CA GLU A 509 7.48 21.31 18.98
C GLU A 509 7.87 21.29 17.49
N LEU A 510 8.37 20.16 17.01
CA LEU A 510 8.83 20.02 15.62
C LEU A 510 7.72 19.42 14.74
N PRO A 511 7.79 19.70 13.44
CA PRO A 511 6.89 19.08 12.47
C PRO A 511 6.98 17.55 12.48
N THR A 512 5.87 16.91 12.14
CA THR A 512 5.80 15.46 11.98
C THR A 512 4.86 15.08 10.83
N VAL A 513 4.84 13.79 10.47
CA VAL A 513 3.88 13.23 9.52
C VAL A 513 3.08 12.11 10.18
N VAL A 514 1.77 12.27 10.28
CA VAL A 514 0.85 11.28 10.85
C VAL A 514 0.33 10.36 9.75
N SER A 515 0.24 9.08 10.06
CA SER A 515 -0.25 8.03 9.16
C SER A 515 -1.67 7.61 9.51
N LEU A 516 -2.56 7.53 8.51
CA LEU A 516 -3.89 6.95 8.60
C LEU A 516 -4.04 5.87 7.52
N SER A 517 -4.81 4.83 7.80
CA SER A 517 -5.12 3.80 6.81
C SER A 517 -6.58 3.35 6.91
N ALA A 518 -7.12 2.94 5.77
CA ALA A 518 -8.41 2.28 5.69
C ALA A 518 -8.41 1.23 4.59
N THR A 519 -9.13 0.15 4.83
CA THR A 519 -9.37 -0.92 3.86
C THR A 519 -10.88 -1.14 3.79
N PRO A 520 -11.60 -0.31 3.01
CA PRO A 520 -13.05 -0.39 2.93
C PRO A 520 -13.49 -1.75 2.38
N ASN A 521 -14.48 -2.31 3.02
CA ASN A 521 -15.07 -3.60 2.68
C ASN A 521 -16.60 -3.58 2.89
N SER A 522 -17.25 -4.71 2.83
CA SER A 522 -18.69 -4.88 3.08
C SER A 522 -18.91 -6.22 3.77
N PRO A 523 -18.82 -6.28 5.11
CA PRO A 523 -18.97 -7.50 5.87
C PRO A 523 -20.25 -8.28 5.50
N GLY A 524 -20.18 -9.62 5.57
CA GLY A 524 -21.27 -10.52 5.16
C GLY A 524 -21.18 -11.02 3.72
N LEU A 525 -20.46 -10.34 2.83
CA LEU A 525 -20.16 -10.85 1.48
C LEU A 525 -18.94 -11.79 1.50
N VAL A 526 -18.79 -12.65 0.48
CA VAL A 526 -17.54 -13.41 0.29
C VAL A 526 -16.37 -12.45 0.00
N CYS A 527 -15.16 -12.85 0.37
CA CYS A 527 -13.96 -12.02 0.39
C CYS A 527 -13.77 -11.18 -0.91
N ARG A 528 -13.84 -11.81 -2.08
CA ARG A 528 -13.67 -11.12 -3.38
C ARG A 528 -14.75 -10.08 -3.67
N GLU A 529 -15.97 -10.29 -3.21
CA GLU A 529 -17.07 -9.31 -3.36
C GLU A 529 -16.93 -8.15 -2.38
N GLN A 530 -16.40 -8.41 -1.17
CA GLN A 530 -16.03 -7.34 -0.23
C GLN A 530 -14.97 -6.41 -0.86
N HIS A 531 -13.92 -6.96 -1.47
CA HIS A 531 -12.90 -6.18 -2.17
C HIS A 531 -13.48 -5.36 -3.32
N LYS A 532 -14.40 -5.93 -4.13
CA LYS A 532 -15.08 -5.18 -5.19
C LYS A 532 -15.93 -4.04 -4.64
N ALA A 533 -16.62 -4.24 -3.52
CA ALA A 533 -17.41 -3.22 -2.85
C ALA A 533 -16.52 -2.07 -2.34
N GLY A 534 -15.45 -2.40 -1.62
CA GLY A 534 -14.48 -1.41 -1.12
C GLY A 534 -13.80 -0.62 -2.24
N ARG A 535 -13.48 -1.28 -3.36
CA ARG A 535 -12.96 -0.64 -4.58
C ARG A 535 -13.94 0.41 -5.11
N ARG A 536 -15.24 0.08 -5.22
CA ARG A 536 -16.28 1.02 -5.65
C ARG A 536 -16.39 2.21 -4.71
N THR A 537 -16.27 1.99 -3.41
CA THR A 537 -16.25 3.06 -2.41
C THR A 537 -15.08 4.00 -2.66
N LEU A 538 -13.86 3.48 -2.74
CA LEU A 538 -12.66 4.32 -2.92
C LEU A 538 -12.67 5.13 -4.22
N ILE A 539 -13.14 4.55 -5.34
CA ILE A 539 -13.15 5.25 -6.63
C ILE A 539 -14.16 6.41 -6.64
N ARG A 540 -15.26 6.30 -5.88
CA ARG A 540 -16.30 7.34 -5.80
C ARG A 540 -15.92 8.50 -4.89
N MET A 541 -15.05 8.28 -3.92
CA MET A 541 -14.64 9.31 -2.97
C MET A 541 -13.74 10.36 -3.64
N ALA A 542 -14.09 11.63 -3.48
CA ALA A 542 -13.26 12.75 -3.81
C ALA A 542 -12.21 13.01 -2.72
N PHE A 543 -11.25 13.88 -3.00
CA PHE A 543 -10.23 14.24 -2.00
C PHE A 543 -10.85 14.86 -0.75
N GLU A 544 -11.84 15.69 -0.93
CA GLU A 544 -12.56 16.41 0.12
C GLU A 544 -13.28 15.45 1.11
N ASP A 545 -13.75 14.29 0.62
CA ASP A 545 -14.33 13.25 1.48
C ASP A 545 -13.27 12.68 2.43
N PHE A 546 -12.11 12.33 1.90
CA PHE A 546 -10.99 11.85 2.72
C PHE A 546 -10.47 12.92 3.67
N GLU A 547 -10.35 14.15 3.22
CA GLU A 547 -9.90 15.28 4.05
C GLU A 547 -10.83 15.48 5.25
N ARG A 548 -12.14 15.41 5.04
CA ARG A 548 -13.14 15.52 6.11
C ARG A 548 -12.97 14.41 7.15
N GLU A 549 -12.88 13.16 6.72
CA GLU A 549 -12.68 12.02 7.61
C GLU A 549 -11.37 12.12 8.43
N ILE A 550 -10.29 12.59 7.80
CA ILE A 550 -9.01 12.81 8.48
C ILE A 550 -9.16 13.86 9.58
N ARG A 551 -9.70 15.03 9.23
CA ARG A 551 -9.83 16.16 10.14
C ARG A 551 -10.79 15.87 11.27
N ASP A 552 -11.91 15.20 11.00
CA ASP A 552 -12.90 14.80 11.99
C ASP A 552 -12.31 13.80 13.01
N SER A 553 -11.66 12.74 12.53
CA SER A 553 -11.02 11.74 13.39
C SER A 553 -9.98 12.36 14.33
N MET A 554 -9.13 13.25 13.82
CA MET A 554 -8.10 13.91 14.63
C MET A 554 -8.68 14.96 15.59
N ALA A 555 -9.70 15.72 15.17
CA ALA A 555 -10.35 16.73 16.00
C ALA A 555 -11.07 16.09 17.20
N ARG A 556 -11.82 15.01 16.97
CA ARG A 556 -12.52 14.27 18.05
C ARG A 556 -11.55 13.68 19.05
N SER A 557 -10.42 13.15 18.56
CA SER A 557 -9.43 12.50 19.44
C SER A 557 -8.56 13.49 20.20
N LEU A 558 -8.13 14.57 19.59
CA LEU A 558 -7.07 15.43 20.08
C LEU A 558 -7.50 16.88 20.35
N GLY A 559 -8.74 17.26 20.00
CA GLY A 559 -9.24 18.62 20.17
C GLY A 559 -9.22 19.09 21.64
N ALA A 560 -9.60 18.23 22.58
CA ALA A 560 -9.51 18.50 24.03
C ALA A 560 -8.06 18.75 24.50
N TYR A 561 -7.08 18.29 23.71
CA TYR A 561 -5.64 18.45 24.00
C TYR A 561 -5.01 19.57 23.16
N GLY A 562 -5.85 20.45 22.56
CA GLY A 562 -5.43 21.64 21.84
C GLY A 562 -5.07 21.40 20.38
N PHE A 563 -5.55 20.33 19.76
CA PHE A 563 -5.44 20.15 18.31
C PHE A 563 -6.51 20.95 17.58
N ASP A 564 -6.06 21.85 16.70
CA ASP A 564 -6.92 22.58 15.76
C ASP A 564 -6.57 22.10 14.35
N PRO A 565 -7.45 21.37 13.65
CA PRO A 565 -7.16 20.85 12.34
C PRO A 565 -6.89 21.96 11.29
N GLY A 566 -7.47 23.15 11.46
CA GLY A 566 -7.26 24.29 10.56
C GLY A 566 -5.88 24.94 10.70
N ARG A 567 -5.23 24.81 11.85
CA ARG A 567 -3.91 25.40 12.14
C ARG A 567 -2.79 24.36 12.18
N GLY A 568 -3.10 23.15 12.67
CA GLY A 568 -2.11 22.10 12.88
C GLY A 568 -1.72 21.38 11.59
N ILE A 569 -2.66 21.18 10.66
CA ILE A 569 -2.42 20.45 9.41
C ILE A 569 -1.81 21.39 8.37
N THR A 570 -0.64 21.03 7.85
CA THR A 570 0.08 21.80 6.82
C THR A 570 -0.06 21.19 5.42
N ALA A 571 -0.18 19.86 5.32
CA ALA A 571 -0.39 19.18 4.05
C ALA A 571 -1.08 17.83 4.26
N ILE A 572 -1.81 17.36 3.25
CA ILE A 572 -2.43 16.04 3.21
C ILE A 572 -2.13 15.40 1.86
N THR A 573 -1.66 14.15 1.89
CA THR A 573 -1.56 13.28 0.72
C THR A 573 -2.38 12.03 0.97
N VAL A 574 -3.30 11.73 0.07
CA VAL A 574 -4.14 10.53 0.10
C VAL A 574 -3.69 9.59 -1.01
N ASN A 575 -2.96 8.55 -0.66
CA ASN A 575 -2.56 7.51 -1.59
C ASN A 575 -3.70 6.51 -1.72
N ARG A 576 -4.52 6.67 -2.75
CA ARG A 576 -5.67 5.81 -3.02
C ARG A 576 -5.25 4.62 -3.88
N TRP A 577 -5.43 3.42 -3.35
CA TRP A 577 -5.14 2.16 -4.01
C TRP A 577 -6.40 1.29 -4.07
N ALA A 578 -7.34 1.64 -4.96
CA ALA A 578 -8.54 0.83 -5.18
C ALA A 578 -8.18 -0.59 -5.70
N HIS A 579 -7.00 -0.73 -6.29
CA HIS A 579 -6.35 -2.00 -6.64
C HIS A 579 -5.01 -2.05 -5.89
N GLY A 580 -5.07 -2.30 -4.58
CA GLY A 580 -3.91 -2.30 -3.71
C GLY A 580 -3.07 -3.58 -3.82
N TYR A 581 -2.82 -4.30 -2.71
CA TYR A 581 -1.99 -5.50 -2.79
C TYR A 581 -2.73 -6.72 -3.36
N ALA A 582 -1.95 -7.75 -3.65
CA ALA A 582 -2.42 -8.99 -4.25
C ALA A 582 -3.46 -9.67 -3.36
N TYR A 583 -4.39 -10.39 -4.01
CA TYR A 583 -5.36 -11.23 -3.34
C TYR A 583 -4.66 -12.43 -2.70
N GLU A 584 -4.91 -12.64 -1.43
CA GLU A 584 -4.45 -13.80 -0.69
C GLU A 584 -5.57 -14.81 -0.53
N TYR A 585 -5.32 -16.07 -0.89
CA TYR A 585 -6.32 -17.11 -0.76
C TYR A 585 -6.56 -17.45 0.71
N ASN A 586 -7.82 -17.66 1.07
CA ASN A 586 -8.20 -18.13 2.39
C ASN A 586 -9.03 -19.42 2.33
N SER A 587 -9.03 -20.17 3.43
CA SER A 587 -9.70 -21.48 3.51
C SER A 587 -11.22 -21.41 3.52
N LEU A 588 -11.82 -20.24 3.79
CA LEU A 588 -13.27 -20.08 3.88
C LEU A 588 -13.91 -19.85 2.50
N ASP A 589 -13.28 -19.02 1.65
CA ASP A 589 -13.90 -18.53 0.43
C ASP A 589 -13.21 -19.03 -0.86
N ASP A 590 -12.06 -19.71 -0.75
CA ASP A 590 -11.26 -20.11 -1.91
C ASP A 590 -11.06 -21.62 -2.01
N PRO A 591 -12.01 -22.35 -2.60
CA PRO A 591 -11.82 -23.79 -2.85
C PRO A 591 -10.60 -24.09 -3.72
N ALA A 592 -10.13 -23.10 -4.50
CA ALA A 592 -8.92 -23.22 -5.30
C ALA A 592 -7.64 -23.36 -4.47
N LEU A 593 -7.63 -22.99 -3.19
CA LEU A 593 -6.53 -23.20 -2.26
C LEU A 593 -6.20 -24.70 -2.10
N PHE A 594 -7.22 -25.56 -2.15
CA PHE A 594 -7.09 -27.02 -1.97
C PHE A 594 -6.77 -27.77 -3.26
N LEU A 595 -6.67 -27.09 -4.40
CA LEU A 595 -6.23 -27.69 -5.65
C LEU A 595 -4.73 -27.99 -5.62
N PRO A 596 -4.26 -28.99 -6.37
CA PRO A 596 -2.83 -29.15 -6.65
C PRO A 596 -2.23 -27.84 -7.20
N GLU A 597 -1.02 -27.52 -6.79
CA GLU A 597 -0.41 -26.21 -7.10
C GLU A 597 -0.49 -25.83 -8.60
N PRO A 598 -0.19 -26.72 -9.58
CA PRO A 598 -0.27 -26.36 -11.00
C PRO A 598 -1.69 -25.99 -11.48
N GLN A 599 -2.72 -26.36 -10.70
CA GLN A 599 -4.13 -26.08 -11.03
C GLN A 599 -4.64 -24.78 -10.37
N ARG A 600 -3.90 -24.23 -9.41
CA ARG A 600 -4.28 -22.99 -8.73
C ARG A 600 -4.32 -21.82 -9.71
N PRO A 601 -5.30 -20.90 -9.58
CA PRO A 601 -5.44 -19.78 -10.53
C PRO A 601 -4.19 -18.94 -10.66
N TYR A 602 -3.50 -18.56 -9.58
CA TYR A 602 -2.29 -17.73 -9.67
C TYR A 602 -1.16 -18.43 -10.46
N VAL A 603 -1.02 -19.75 -10.36
CA VAL A 603 -0.03 -20.53 -11.12
C VAL A 603 -0.39 -20.61 -12.60
N LYS A 604 -1.68 -20.79 -12.92
CA LYS A 604 -2.14 -20.70 -14.32
C LYS A 604 -1.95 -19.31 -14.89
N ALA A 605 -2.26 -18.28 -14.12
CA ALA A 605 -2.17 -16.88 -14.54
C ALA A 605 -0.74 -16.47 -14.93
N ARG A 606 0.29 -16.99 -14.25
CA ARG A 606 1.70 -16.60 -14.48
C ARG A 606 2.39 -17.28 -15.65
N ARG A 607 1.71 -18.15 -16.40
CA ARG A 607 2.28 -18.81 -17.57
C ARG A 607 2.64 -17.79 -18.64
N PRO A 608 3.79 -17.91 -19.29
CA PRO A 608 4.14 -17.04 -20.40
C PRO A 608 3.32 -17.37 -21.65
N VAL A 609 3.17 -16.38 -22.55
CA VAL A 609 2.51 -16.54 -23.84
C VAL A 609 3.47 -16.05 -24.94
N GLY A 610 4.17 -16.97 -25.61
CA GLY A 610 5.20 -16.60 -26.58
C GLY A 610 6.32 -15.79 -25.95
N ARG A 611 6.52 -14.58 -26.44
CA ARG A 611 7.52 -13.62 -25.93
C ARG A 611 6.97 -12.67 -24.87
N ILE A 612 5.83 -12.99 -24.26
CA ILE A 612 5.18 -12.21 -23.21
C ILE A 612 5.24 -13.02 -21.90
N ALA A 613 5.99 -12.55 -20.93
CA ALA A 613 6.10 -13.13 -19.60
C ALA A 613 5.33 -12.31 -18.57
N ILE A 614 4.90 -12.95 -17.47
CA ILE A 614 4.06 -12.33 -16.44
C ILE A 614 4.88 -12.17 -15.16
N ALA A 615 4.94 -10.95 -14.62
CA ALA A 615 5.67 -10.63 -13.40
C ALA A 615 4.93 -9.58 -12.56
N ASN A 616 4.38 -9.97 -11.46
CA ASN A 616 3.86 -9.09 -10.40
C ASN A 616 3.45 -9.95 -9.21
N SER A 617 3.17 -9.34 -8.05
CA SER A 617 2.79 -10.07 -6.84
C SER A 617 1.47 -10.84 -6.96
N ASP A 618 0.55 -10.46 -7.88
CA ASP A 618 -0.67 -11.23 -8.13
C ASP A 618 -0.34 -12.65 -8.64
N ALA A 619 0.81 -12.80 -9.30
CA ALA A 619 1.29 -14.07 -9.84
C ALA A 619 1.87 -15.02 -8.77
N GLU A 620 2.02 -14.53 -7.53
CA GLU A 620 2.44 -15.30 -6.35
C GLU A 620 1.30 -15.44 -5.33
N ALA A 621 0.16 -14.74 -5.51
CA ALA A 621 -1.00 -14.74 -4.62
C ALA A 621 -0.71 -14.17 -3.21
N PHE A 622 0.28 -13.28 -3.08
CA PHE A 622 0.53 -12.53 -1.85
C PHE A 622 1.22 -11.18 -2.11
N GLY A 623 0.94 -10.21 -1.24
CA GLY A 623 1.23 -8.79 -1.46
C GLY A 623 2.58 -8.29 -0.93
N TYR A 624 3.64 -9.12 -0.91
CA TYR A 624 4.93 -8.80 -0.31
C TYR A 624 6.01 -8.43 -1.33
N THR A 625 7.07 -7.76 -0.87
CA THR A 625 8.16 -7.29 -1.72
C THR A 625 8.90 -8.44 -2.41
N HIS A 626 9.19 -9.52 -1.69
CA HIS A 626 9.87 -10.68 -2.28
C HIS A 626 9.03 -11.40 -3.34
N ALA A 627 7.69 -11.42 -3.20
CA ALA A 627 6.83 -11.93 -4.25
C ALA A 627 7.02 -11.16 -5.57
N ALA A 628 7.19 -9.84 -5.49
CA ALA A 628 7.47 -9.02 -6.66
C ALA A 628 8.84 -9.33 -7.28
N PHE A 629 9.86 -9.62 -6.46
CA PHE A 629 11.20 -9.96 -6.91
C PHE A 629 11.26 -11.37 -7.51
N ASP A 630 10.63 -12.36 -6.88
CA ASP A 630 10.54 -13.73 -7.38
C ASP A 630 9.80 -13.81 -8.72
N ALA A 631 8.68 -13.08 -8.84
CA ALA A 631 7.94 -12.98 -10.09
C ALA A 631 8.78 -12.35 -11.21
N ALA A 632 9.57 -11.32 -10.90
CA ALA A 632 10.48 -10.69 -11.85
C ALA A 632 11.57 -11.67 -12.31
N HIS A 633 12.18 -12.39 -11.38
CA HIS A 633 13.22 -13.37 -11.68
C HIS A 633 12.70 -14.48 -12.61
N ARG A 634 11.54 -15.06 -12.28
CA ARG A 634 10.88 -16.07 -13.11
C ARG A 634 10.57 -15.57 -14.53
N ALA A 635 10.02 -14.35 -14.65
CA ALA A 635 9.66 -13.78 -15.95
C ALA A 635 10.88 -13.51 -16.82
N VAL A 636 11.97 -13.01 -16.23
CA VAL A 636 13.24 -12.76 -16.93
C VAL A 636 13.88 -14.08 -17.38
N ALA A 637 13.91 -15.10 -16.54
CA ALA A 637 14.46 -16.42 -16.87
C ALA A 637 13.76 -17.06 -18.10
N HIS A 638 12.47 -16.78 -18.29
CA HIS A 638 11.74 -17.25 -19.47
C HIS A 638 12.16 -16.53 -20.76
N LEU A 639 12.56 -15.26 -20.70
CA LEU A 639 12.84 -14.43 -21.89
C LEU A 639 14.30 -14.47 -22.34
N LEU A 640 15.21 -14.90 -21.48
CA LEU A 640 16.62 -15.12 -21.80
C LEU A 640 16.82 -16.42 -22.56
#